data_12e106a02b09feedf86a0104e7a29630
#
_entry.id   12e106a02b09feedf86a0104e7a29630
#
_cell.length_a   1.000
_cell.length_b   1.000
_cell.length_c   1.000
_cell.angle_alpha   90.00
_cell.angle_beta   90.00
_cell.angle_gamma   90.00
#
_symmetry.space_group_name_H-M   'P 1'
#
loop_
_entity.id
_entity.type
_entity.pdbx_description
1 polymer ?
#
loop_
_entity_poly.entity_id
_entity_poly.type
_entity_poly.pdbx_seq_one_letter_code
_entity_poly.pdbx_strand_id
1 'polypeptide(L)'
;MSDTLIPVPKAWRERAFIDRAKYEQMYARSVNDPDGFWREEAKRIDWMKPFTKVKDVSWDPANLHIKWFEDGTLNVSANCVDRHLAKRSKQTAIIWEPDDPSEKPRQITYEELHREVCLFANVLKKHGVKKGDRVTIYLPMIPETAYAMLACARIGAIHSVIFAGFSPDSIAGRIQDCTSTIVLTSDEGLRGGKPIPLKNNVDEALAKCPDVKTVIVVKRTGGAIAMQSGRDVWYHEAATKVSADCPPAEMGAEDPLFILYTSGSTGKPKGVLHTSGGYLMYAAMTHQYVFDYHDGDIYWCTADVGWVTGHSYIVYGPLANGATTLMFEGVPNYPNTSRFWEVIDKHKVNIFYTAPTAIRALMREGEAPVKRTSRASLRLLGTVGEPINPEAWLWYYRTIGDSRCPVVDTWWQTETGGILISPLPGATDLKPGSATKPLFGIVPQLVDADGKIVEGAASGNLVLLDSWPGQMRTVYGDHQRFIDTYFKTYRGKYFTGDGCRRDEDGYWWITGRVDDVINVSGHRLGTAEVESALVAHPKVAEAAVVGYPHDIKGQGIYAFVTLNAGEQPSDALANELKQWVSHEISPIARPDVIQFAPGLPKTRSGKIMRRILRKIGEGDISNLGDTTTLADPSVVADLVKNARA
;
A
#
# COMPACT_ATOMS: atom_id res chain seq x y z
N MET A 1 16.76 -2.33 21.34
CA MET A 1 15.36 -2.49 20.85
C MET A 1 14.45 -2.43 22.06
N SER A 2 13.31 -1.77 21.98
CA SER A 2 12.40 -1.59 23.13
C SER A 2 11.75 -2.93 23.49
N ASP A 3 12.07 -3.46 24.67
CA ASP A 3 11.39 -4.63 25.27
C ASP A 3 10.00 -4.26 25.83
N THR A 4 9.49 -3.09 25.45
CA THR A 4 8.20 -2.58 25.92
C THR A 4 7.07 -3.41 25.36
N LEU A 5 6.40 -4.17 26.20
CA LEU A 5 5.17 -4.88 25.89
C LEU A 5 3.97 -4.02 26.29
N ILE A 6 3.07 -3.74 25.37
CA ILE A 6 1.83 -3.01 25.61
C ILE A 6 0.68 -4.02 25.58
N PRO A 7 0.10 -4.34 26.77
CA PRO A 7 -0.95 -5.36 26.83
C PRO A 7 -2.25 -4.87 26.18
N VAL A 8 -3.04 -5.82 25.66
CA VAL A 8 -4.38 -5.53 25.17
C VAL A 8 -5.25 -4.97 26.28
N PRO A 9 -5.81 -3.73 26.16
CA PRO A 9 -6.69 -3.18 27.17
C PRO A 9 -7.96 -4.02 27.37
N LYS A 10 -8.51 -4.06 28.60
CA LYS A 10 -9.72 -4.84 28.91
C LYS A 10 -10.88 -4.49 27.97
N ALA A 11 -11.13 -3.21 27.74
CA ALA A 11 -12.21 -2.75 26.86
C ALA A 11 -12.09 -3.30 25.41
N TRP A 12 -10.87 -3.50 24.92
CA TRP A 12 -10.63 -4.09 23.61
C TRP A 12 -10.87 -5.60 23.59
N ARG A 13 -10.47 -6.31 24.65
CA ARG A 13 -10.74 -7.75 24.78
C ARG A 13 -12.23 -8.08 24.79
N GLU A 14 -13.03 -7.19 25.40
CA GLU A 14 -14.48 -7.41 25.55
C GLU A 14 -15.30 -7.03 24.31
N ARG A 15 -14.80 -6.10 23.48
CA ARG A 15 -15.58 -5.57 22.34
C ARG A 15 -15.12 -6.08 20.97
N ALA A 16 -13.86 -6.45 20.83
CA ALA A 16 -13.30 -6.82 19.52
C ALA A 16 -13.91 -8.10 18.97
N PHE A 17 -13.99 -8.22 17.66
CA PHE A 17 -14.43 -9.44 16.98
C PHE A 17 -13.58 -10.64 17.35
N ILE A 18 -12.28 -10.42 17.55
CA ILE A 18 -11.28 -11.46 17.80
C ILE A 18 -10.53 -11.13 19.09
N ASP A 19 -10.73 -11.93 20.12
CA ASP A 19 -9.89 -11.99 21.31
C ASP A 19 -8.77 -13.03 21.14
N ARG A 20 -7.90 -13.19 22.13
CA ARG A 20 -6.74 -14.11 22.08
C ARG A 20 -7.17 -15.56 21.87
N ALA A 21 -8.17 -16.04 22.62
CA ALA A 21 -8.63 -17.42 22.53
C ALA A 21 -9.23 -17.72 21.16
N LYS A 22 -10.01 -16.79 20.65
CA LYS A 22 -10.58 -16.90 19.30
C LYS A 22 -9.51 -16.82 18.21
N TYR A 23 -8.50 -15.97 18.34
CA TYR A 23 -7.37 -15.94 17.42
C TYR A 23 -6.67 -17.30 17.37
N GLU A 24 -6.30 -17.86 18.51
CA GLU A 24 -5.61 -19.15 18.59
C GLU A 24 -6.45 -20.27 17.95
N GLN A 25 -7.74 -20.31 18.27
CA GLN A 25 -8.67 -21.30 17.68
C GLN A 25 -8.80 -21.14 16.16
N MET A 26 -9.04 -19.91 15.69
CA MET A 26 -9.23 -19.65 14.26
C MET A 26 -7.93 -19.85 13.47
N TYR A 27 -6.79 -19.44 14.02
CA TYR A 27 -5.51 -19.64 13.38
C TYR A 27 -5.19 -21.13 13.25
N ALA A 28 -5.32 -21.90 14.34
CA ALA A 28 -5.13 -23.35 14.30
C ALA A 28 -6.06 -24.03 13.27
N ARG A 29 -7.34 -23.64 13.23
CA ARG A 29 -8.28 -24.15 12.23
C ARG A 29 -7.88 -23.78 10.82
N SER A 30 -7.45 -22.53 10.59
CA SER A 30 -7.07 -22.06 9.25
C SER A 30 -5.85 -22.80 8.66
N VAL A 31 -5.00 -23.35 9.53
CA VAL A 31 -3.82 -24.13 9.13
C VAL A 31 -4.13 -25.63 9.03
N ASN A 32 -4.91 -26.18 9.97
CA ASN A 32 -5.18 -27.63 10.06
C ASN A 32 -6.38 -28.09 9.20
N ASP A 33 -7.34 -27.20 8.96
CA ASP A 33 -8.52 -27.39 8.11
C ASP A 33 -8.74 -26.17 7.20
N PRO A 34 -7.82 -25.87 6.29
CA PRO A 34 -7.90 -24.66 5.46
C PRO A 34 -9.17 -24.65 4.59
N ASP A 35 -9.57 -25.75 4.02
CA ASP A 35 -10.76 -25.84 3.17
C ASP A 35 -12.03 -25.51 3.96
N GLY A 36 -12.19 -26.07 5.15
CA GLY A 36 -13.33 -25.75 6.02
C GLY A 36 -13.31 -24.30 6.50
N PHE A 37 -12.12 -23.78 6.85
CA PHE A 37 -11.96 -22.40 7.28
C PHE A 37 -12.33 -21.40 6.18
N TRP A 38 -11.74 -21.55 4.99
CA TRP A 38 -11.98 -20.63 3.89
C TRP A 38 -13.37 -20.73 3.30
N ARG A 39 -13.98 -21.92 3.34
CA ARG A 39 -15.39 -22.11 2.98
C ARG A 39 -16.31 -21.31 3.90
N GLU A 40 -16.02 -21.25 5.18
CA GLU A 40 -16.80 -20.46 6.14
C GLU A 40 -16.56 -18.96 5.92
N GLU A 41 -15.31 -18.52 5.82
CA GLU A 41 -14.99 -17.10 5.60
C GLU A 41 -15.52 -16.56 4.27
N ALA A 42 -15.63 -17.39 3.24
CA ALA A 42 -16.17 -17.00 1.95
C ALA A 42 -17.67 -16.67 1.96
N LYS A 43 -18.40 -17.00 3.04
CA LYS A 43 -19.80 -16.60 3.24
C LYS A 43 -19.96 -15.10 3.50
N ARG A 44 -18.87 -14.38 3.76
CA ARG A 44 -18.89 -12.92 3.97
C ARG A 44 -19.18 -12.11 2.70
N ILE A 45 -19.06 -12.71 1.52
CA ILE A 45 -19.40 -12.11 0.23
C ILE A 45 -20.54 -12.88 -0.44
N ASP A 46 -21.26 -12.21 -1.33
CA ASP A 46 -22.39 -12.79 -2.04
C ASP A 46 -21.91 -13.45 -3.35
N TRP A 47 -22.30 -14.71 -3.53
CA TRP A 47 -22.00 -15.49 -4.71
C TRP A 47 -23.24 -15.56 -5.60
N MET A 48 -23.09 -15.29 -6.91
CA MET A 48 -24.14 -15.51 -7.90
C MET A 48 -24.36 -16.99 -8.13
N LYS A 49 -23.27 -17.75 -8.27
CA LYS A 49 -23.23 -19.20 -8.23
C LYS A 49 -22.28 -19.65 -7.14
N PRO A 50 -22.72 -20.39 -6.13
CA PRO A 50 -21.86 -20.92 -5.07
C PRO A 50 -20.72 -21.79 -5.66
N PHE A 51 -19.52 -21.68 -5.09
CA PHE A 51 -18.41 -22.55 -5.42
C PHE A 51 -18.53 -23.91 -4.70
N THR A 52 -17.92 -24.93 -5.27
CA THR A 52 -17.75 -26.25 -4.64
C THR A 52 -16.29 -26.50 -4.28
N LYS A 53 -15.36 -26.04 -5.11
CA LYS A 53 -13.92 -26.15 -4.90
C LYS A 53 -13.38 -24.90 -4.18
N VAL A 54 -12.73 -25.10 -3.04
CA VAL A 54 -12.13 -24.00 -2.28
C VAL A 54 -10.78 -23.61 -2.86
N LYS A 55 -9.89 -24.58 -3.08
CA LYS A 55 -8.48 -24.36 -3.43
C LYS A 55 -7.99 -25.38 -4.44
N ASP A 56 -7.28 -24.91 -5.45
CA ASP A 56 -6.48 -25.71 -6.37
C ASP A 56 -5.15 -24.98 -6.62
N VAL A 57 -4.10 -25.38 -5.93
CA VAL A 57 -2.82 -24.68 -5.91
C VAL A 57 -1.66 -25.66 -6.03
N SER A 58 -0.72 -25.33 -6.91
CA SER A 58 0.59 -25.95 -6.96
C SER A 58 1.67 -24.88 -7.01
N TRP A 59 2.66 -24.99 -6.14
CA TRP A 59 3.86 -24.15 -6.14
C TRP A 59 5.08 -24.84 -6.73
N ASP A 60 4.90 -25.98 -7.40
CA ASP A 60 5.95 -26.58 -8.19
C ASP A 60 6.19 -25.71 -9.45
N PRO A 61 7.41 -25.18 -9.67
CA PRO A 61 7.72 -24.37 -10.84
C PRO A 61 7.38 -25.01 -12.19
N ALA A 62 7.37 -26.36 -12.27
CA ALA A 62 6.97 -27.07 -13.48
C ALA A 62 5.47 -27.05 -13.77
N ASN A 63 4.64 -26.81 -12.73
CA ASN A 63 3.17 -26.76 -12.86
C ASN A 63 2.58 -25.76 -11.89
N LEU A 64 3.15 -24.54 -11.85
CA LEU A 64 2.72 -23.51 -10.92
C LEU A 64 1.37 -22.94 -11.34
N HIS A 65 0.38 -23.06 -10.45
CA HIS A 65 -0.93 -22.47 -10.60
C HIS A 65 -1.55 -22.15 -9.24
N ILE A 66 -2.39 -21.15 -9.19
CA ILE A 66 -3.06 -20.68 -7.98
C ILE A 66 -4.50 -20.35 -8.35
N LYS A 67 -5.44 -21.14 -7.81
CA LYS A 67 -6.87 -20.96 -8.02
C LYS A 67 -7.63 -21.10 -6.71
N TRP A 68 -8.56 -20.19 -6.48
CA TRP A 68 -9.42 -20.16 -5.30
C TRP A 68 -10.87 -19.98 -5.71
N PHE A 69 -11.75 -20.83 -5.15
CA PHE A 69 -13.20 -20.77 -5.43
C PHE A 69 -13.52 -20.88 -6.93
N GLU A 70 -12.74 -21.65 -7.67
CA GLU A 70 -12.63 -21.67 -9.14
C GLU A 70 -13.97 -21.78 -9.87
N ASP A 71 -14.89 -22.58 -9.35
CA ASP A 71 -16.19 -22.84 -9.98
C ASP A 71 -17.33 -21.95 -9.48
N GLY A 72 -17.03 -21.00 -8.59
CA GLY A 72 -17.97 -19.98 -8.13
C GLY A 72 -18.01 -18.76 -9.04
N THR A 73 -19.16 -18.08 -9.04
CA THR A 73 -19.30 -16.80 -9.75
C THR A 73 -19.84 -15.70 -8.84
N LEU A 74 -19.42 -14.47 -9.11
CA LEU A 74 -19.80 -13.28 -8.35
C LEU A 74 -19.62 -12.03 -9.19
N ASN A 75 -19.96 -10.88 -8.63
CA ASN A 75 -19.51 -9.59 -9.14
C ASN A 75 -18.96 -8.75 -7.99
N VAL A 76 -17.74 -8.23 -8.13
CA VAL A 76 -17.06 -7.43 -7.10
C VAL A 76 -17.78 -6.12 -6.83
N SER A 77 -18.25 -5.42 -7.89
CA SER A 77 -19.02 -4.19 -7.74
C SER A 77 -20.35 -4.43 -7.01
N ALA A 78 -21.06 -5.50 -7.34
CA ALA A 78 -22.31 -5.86 -6.66
C ALA A 78 -22.09 -6.12 -5.16
N ASN A 79 -20.97 -6.76 -4.80
CA ASN A 79 -20.61 -6.98 -3.40
C ASN A 79 -20.24 -5.70 -2.66
N CYS A 80 -19.66 -4.72 -3.35
CA CYS A 80 -19.28 -3.43 -2.76
C CYS A 80 -20.43 -2.42 -2.69
N VAL A 81 -21.46 -2.56 -3.52
CA VAL A 81 -22.49 -1.54 -3.71
C VAL A 81 -23.90 -2.12 -3.58
N ASP A 82 -24.32 -2.95 -4.54
CA ASP A 82 -25.71 -3.39 -4.69
C ASP A 82 -26.28 -4.09 -3.45
N ARG A 83 -25.51 -5.00 -2.84
CA ARG A 83 -25.99 -5.76 -1.67
C ARG A 83 -26.27 -4.90 -0.45
N HIS A 84 -25.74 -3.67 -0.42
CA HIS A 84 -25.95 -2.74 0.68
C HIS A 84 -27.20 -1.87 0.50
N LEU A 85 -27.77 -1.78 -0.71
CA LEU A 85 -28.87 -0.87 -1.02
C LEU A 85 -30.13 -1.12 -0.18
N ALA A 86 -30.46 -2.38 0.06
CA ALA A 86 -31.66 -2.72 0.83
C ALA A 86 -31.64 -2.21 2.28
N LYS A 87 -30.46 -2.16 2.90
CA LYS A 87 -30.29 -1.81 4.33
C LYS A 87 -29.57 -0.48 4.56
N ARG A 88 -28.78 -0.02 3.61
CA ARG A 88 -27.81 1.07 3.78
C ARG A 88 -27.86 2.11 2.65
N SER A 89 -28.91 2.17 1.85
CA SER A 89 -28.98 3.07 0.68
C SER A 89 -28.64 4.51 1.03
N LYS A 90 -29.09 5.00 2.17
CA LYS A 90 -28.87 6.38 2.66
C LYS A 90 -27.60 6.56 3.50
N GLN A 91 -26.93 5.47 3.86
CA GLN A 91 -25.65 5.55 4.58
C GLN A 91 -24.56 6.11 3.65
N THR A 92 -23.72 6.98 4.18
CA THR A 92 -22.53 7.45 3.47
C THR A 92 -21.59 6.28 3.22
N ALA A 93 -21.29 6.01 1.95
CA ALA A 93 -20.30 5.03 1.52
C ALA A 93 -18.91 5.68 1.44
N ILE A 94 -18.83 6.86 0.82
CA ILE A 94 -17.58 7.60 0.64
C ILE A 94 -17.73 9.01 1.18
N ILE A 95 -16.81 9.41 2.05
CA ILE A 95 -16.56 10.82 2.39
C ILE A 95 -15.35 11.23 1.55
N TRP A 96 -15.52 12.23 0.69
CA TRP A 96 -14.41 12.80 -0.01
C TRP A 96 -14.02 14.14 0.63
N GLU A 97 -12.75 14.22 1.04
CA GLU A 97 -12.16 15.46 1.57
C GLU A 97 -11.20 16.03 0.53
N PRO A 98 -11.46 17.27 0.03
CA PRO A 98 -10.65 17.93 -0.99
C PRO A 98 -9.25 18.32 -0.48
N ASP A 99 -8.35 18.60 -1.42
CA ASP A 99 -7.01 19.15 -1.13
C ASP A 99 -7.10 20.51 -0.43
N ASP A 100 -7.89 21.43 -0.98
CA ASP A 100 -8.16 22.72 -0.35
C ASP A 100 -9.23 22.59 0.74
N PRO A 101 -8.90 22.86 2.03
CA PRO A 101 -9.86 22.76 3.11
C PRO A 101 -11.02 23.76 3.03
N SER A 102 -10.93 24.80 2.20
CA SER A 102 -12.02 25.74 1.95
C SER A 102 -13.06 25.20 0.96
N GLU A 103 -12.71 24.21 0.16
CA GLU A 103 -13.65 23.51 -0.71
C GLU A 103 -14.55 22.59 0.12
N LYS A 104 -15.82 22.51 -0.28
CA LYS A 104 -16.80 21.70 0.45
C LYS A 104 -16.54 20.20 0.22
N PRO A 105 -16.41 19.39 1.28
CA PRO A 105 -16.32 17.94 1.14
C PRO A 105 -17.61 17.35 0.57
N ARG A 106 -17.51 16.17 -0.03
CA ARG A 106 -18.65 15.43 -0.58
C ARG A 106 -18.93 14.20 0.28
N GLN A 107 -20.20 13.95 0.56
CA GLN A 107 -20.65 12.68 1.14
C GLN A 107 -21.48 11.97 0.09
N ILE A 108 -21.03 10.77 -0.30
CA ILE A 108 -21.67 9.95 -1.32
C ILE A 108 -22.33 8.77 -0.62
N THR A 109 -23.65 8.67 -0.69
CA THR A 109 -24.42 7.55 -0.14
C THR A 109 -24.25 6.29 -1.00
N TYR A 110 -24.61 5.12 -0.46
CA TYR A 110 -24.56 3.88 -1.23
C TYR A 110 -25.47 3.93 -2.46
N GLU A 111 -26.64 4.57 -2.40
CA GLU A 111 -27.49 4.73 -3.58
C GLU A 111 -26.91 5.70 -4.62
N GLU A 112 -26.25 6.78 -4.18
CA GLU A 112 -25.55 7.68 -5.08
C GLU A 112 -24.34 6.98 -5.71
N LEU A 113 -23.58 6.22 -4.92
CA LEU A 113 -22.47 5.42 -5.41
C LEU A 113 -22.94 4.41 -6.47
N HIS A 114 -24.04 3.72 -6.22
CA HIS A 114 -24.65 2.80 -7.18
C HIS A 114 -24.98 3.51 -8.50
N ARG A 115 -25.65 4.65 -8.42
CA ARG A 115 -26.04 5.44 -9.59
C ARG A 115 -24.81 5.87 -10.40
N GLU A 116 -23.79 6.42 -9.75
CA GLU A 116 -22.59 6.92 -10.41
C GLU A 116 -21.75 5.76 -11.02
N VAL A 117 -21.66 4.63 -10.34
CA VAL A 117 -20.99 3.42 -10.87
C VAL A 117 -21.71 2.90 -12.10
N CYS A 118 -23.06 2.85 -12.11
CA CYS A 118 -23.83 2.42 -13.26
C CYS A 118 -23.68 3.39 -14.45
N LEU A 119 -23.70 4.70 -14.20
CA LEU A 119 -23.45 5.69 -15.23
C LEU A 119 -22.07 5.52 -15.86
N PHE A 120 -21.03 5.40 -15.00
CA PHE A 120 -19.65 5.20 -15.48
C PHE A 120 -19.49 3.91 -16.27
N ALA A 121 -20.08 2.83 -15.80
CA ALA A 121 -20.11 1.52 -16.48
C ALA A 121 -20.76 1.63 -17.87
N ASN A 122 -21.89 2.30 -17.99
CA ASN A 122 -22.57 2.49 -19.25
C ASN A 122 -21.82 3.44 -20.20
N VAL A 123 -21.10 4.44 -19.68
CA VAL A 123 -20.18 5.26 -20.48
C VAL A 123 -19.06 4.39 -21.06
N LEU A 124 -18.44 3.53 -20.25
CA LEU A 124 -17.42 2.60 -20.74
C LEU A 124 -17.96 1.65 -21.83
N LYS A 125 -19.13 1.05 -21.62
CA LYS A 125 -19.80 0.18 -22.60
C LYS A 125 -20.09 0.91 -23.91
N LYS A 126 -20.57 2.15 -23.84
CA LYS A 126 -20.85 2.99 -25.01
C LYS A 126 -19.61 3.27 -25.85
N HIS A 127 -18.44 3.34 -25.19
CA HIS A 127 -17.15 3.50 -25.83
C HIS A 127 -16.44 2.16 -26.15
N GLY A 128 -17.21 1.06 -26.18
CA GLY A 128 -16.79 -0.24 -26.69
C GLY A 128 -16.08 -1.14 -25.71
N VAL A 129 -15.99 -0.79 -24.41
CA VAL A 129 -15.37 -1.63 -23.39
C VAL A 129 -16.23 -2.87 -23.11
N LYS A 130 -15.60 -4.03 -23.12
CA LYS A 130 -16.20 -5.35 -22.92
C LYS A 130 -15.49 -6.09 -21.80
N LYS A 131 -16.09 -7.18 -21.33
CA LYS A 131 -15.47 -8.12 -20.39
C LYS A 131 -14.07 -8.53 -20.88
N GLY A 132 -13.08 -8.43 -20.01
CA GLY A 132 -11.69 -8.76 -20.31
C GLY A 132 -10.85 -7.64 -20.93
N ASP A 133 -11.46 -6.55 -21.35
CA ASP A 133 -10.72 -5.37 -21.84
C ASP A 133 -9.99 -4.69 -20.67
N ARG A 134 -8.81 -4.09 -20.98
CA ARG A 134 -8.04 -3.33 -20.01
C ARG A 134 -8.41 -1.86 -20.10
N VAL A 135 -8.64 -1.24 -18.95
CA VAL A 135 -8.96 0.18 -18.83
C VAL A 135 -7.87 0.84 -17.98
N THR A 136 -7.17 1.78 -18.55
CA THR A 136 -6.17 2.57 -17.80
C THR A 136 -6.86 3.72 -17.07
N ILE A 137 -6.60 3.84 -15.77
CA ILE A 137 -7.15 4.89 -14.91
C ILE A 137 -5.99 5.74 -14.39
N TYR A 138 -5.93 6.99 -14.83
CA TYR A 138 -4.97 8.00 -14.38
C TYR A 138 -5.74 9.22 -13.86
N LEU A 139 -6.30 9.07 -12.66
CA LEU A 139 -7.18 10.02 -11.99
C LEU A 139 -6.62 10.37 -10.60
N PRO A 140 -6.87 11.58 -10.09
CA PRO A 140 -6.50 11.94 -8.72
C PRO A 140 -7.43 11.26 -7.71
N MET A 141 -7.20 11.49 -6.42
CA MET A 141 -8.03 10.95 -5.32
C MET A 141 -9.37 11.67 -5.22
N ILE A 142 -10.23 11.44 -6.20
CA ILE A 142 -11.60 11.95 -6.30
C ILE A 142 -12.61 10.79 -6.34
N PRO A 143 -13.87 10.99 -5.97
CA PRO A 143 -14.87 9.90 -5.97
C PRO A 143 -15.01 9.21 -7.32
N GLU A 144 -14.86 9.93 -8.41
CA GLU A 144 -14.92 9.42 -9.77
C GLU A 144 -13.88 8.32 -10.04
N THR A 145 -12.77 8.31 -9.32
CA THR A 145 -11.77 7.25 -9.39
C THR A 145 -12.30 5.93 -8.81
N ALA A 146 -12.97 5.99 -7.68
CA ALA A 146 -13.64 4.82 -7.10
C ALA A 146 -14.82 4.35 -8.00
N TYR A 147 -15.57 5.30 -8.57
CA TYR A 147 -16.64 4.95 -9.53
C TYR A 147 -16.09 4.20 -10.73
N ALA A 148 -14.97 4.66 -11.30
CA ALA A 148 -14.32 4.04 -12.45
C ALA A 148 -13.82 2.62 -12.14
N MET A 149 -13.18 2.41 -10.98
CA MET A 149 -12.73 1.09 -10.54
C MET A 149 -13.89 0.11 -10.39
N LEU A 150 -14.95 0.54 -9.70
CA LEU A 150 -16.16 -0.27 -9.50
C LEU A 150 -16.95 -0.48 -10.78
N ALA A 151 -16.95 0.48 -11.70
CA ALA A 151 -17.58 0.35 -13.01
C ALA A 151 -16.87 -0.70 -13.87
N CYS A 152 -15.54 -0.72 -13.88
CA CYS A 152 -14.76 -1.78 -14.53
C CYS A 152 -15.10 -3.15 -13.97
N ALA A 153 -15.10 -3.28 -12.63
CA ALA A 153 -15.48 -4.53 -11.97
C ALA A 153 -16.92 -4.96 -12.31
N ARG A 154 -17.84 -3.99 -12.44
CA ARG A 154 -19.23 -4.25 -12.76
C ARG A 154 -19.45 -4.89 -14.12
N ILE A 155 -18.71 -4.45 -15.12
CA ILE A 155 -18.83 -4.95 -16.51
C ILE A 155 -17.79 -6.03 -16.87
N GLY A 156 -16.94 -6.39 -15.92
CA GLY A 156 -15.88 -7.39 -16.13
C GLY A 156 -14.66 -6.88 -16.88
N ALA A 157 -14.48 -5.57 -17.00
CA ALA A 157 -13.24 -4.98 -17.49
C ALA A 157 -12.14 -5.05 -16.42
N ILE A 158 -10.88 -5.11 -16.86
CA ILE A 158 -9.71 -5.20 -16.00
C ILE A 158 -9.13 -3.79 -15.88
N HIS A 159 -9.18 -3.18 -14.70
CA HIS A 159 -8.58 -1.86 -14.55
C HIS A 159 -7.08 -1.92 -14.23
N SER A 160 -6.38 -0.92 -14.73
CA SER A 160 -4.97 -0.63 -14.43
C SER A 160 -4.88 0.80 -13.94
N VAL A 161 -4.84 0.98 -12.61
CA VAL A 161 -4.73 2.31 -12.00
C VAL A 161 -3.28 2.73 -11.97
N ILE A 162 -3.03 3.95 -12.45
CA ILE A 162 -1.72 4.59 -12.44
C ILE A 162 -1.79 5.77 -11.48
N PHE A 163 -0.83 5.87 -10.57
CA PHE A 163 -0.76 7.00 -9.65
C PHE A 163 -0.70 8.34 -10.40
N ALA A 164 -1.60 9.26 -10.06
CA ALA A 164 -1.78 10.54 -10.73
C ALA A 164 -0.58 11.52 -10.66
N GLY A 165 0.49 11.07 -10.11
CA GLY A 165 1.73 11.79 -10.07
C GLY A 165 2.84 11.21 -10.94
N PHE A 166 2.60 10.12 -11.66
CA PHE A 166 3.62 9.51 -12.52
C PHE A 166 3.81 10.31 -13.82
N SER A 167 5.02 10.21 -14.36
CA SER A 167 5.42 10.87 -15.61
C SER A 167 4.71 10.28 -16.83
N PRO A 168 4.69 11.02 -17.96
CA PRO A 168 4.18 10.52 -19.24
C PRO A 168 4.81 9.19 -19.66
N ASP A 169 6.12 9.01 -19.49
CA ASP A 169 6.80 7.76 -19.82
C ASP A 169 6.32 6.57 -18.97
N SER A 170 6.08 6.80 -17.68
CA SER A 170 5.49 5.79 -16.80
C SER A 170 4.07 5.41 -17.23
N ILE A 171 3.28 6.38 -17.69
CA ILE A 171 1.93 6.13 -18.20
C ILE A 171 2.01 5.30 -19.47
N ALA A 172 2.82 5.74 -20.45
CA ALA A 172 2.97 5.07 -21.73
C ALA A 172 3.42 3.61 -21.58
N GLY A 173 4.44 3.36 -20.74
CA GLY A 173 4.94 2.00 -20.52
C GLY A 173 3.89 1.03 -19.95
N ARG A 174 3.00 1.52 -19.09
CA ARG A 174 1.92 0.70 -18.50
C ARG A 174 0.79 0.45 -19.49
N ILE A 175 0.43 1.45 -20.28
CA ILE A 175 -0.56 1.31 -21.35
C ILE A 175 -0.10 0.27 -22.38
N GLN A 176 1.17 0.34 -22.80
CA GLN A 176 1.75 -0.60 -23.76
C GLN A 176 1.82 -2.01 -23.19
N ASP A 177 2.24 -2.18 -21.94
CA ASP A 177 2.36 -3.50 -21.33
C ASP A 177 1.01 -4.20 -21.17
N CYS A 178 -0.03 -3.49 -20.70
CA CYS A 178 -1.38 -4.08 -20.59
C CYS A 178 -2.23 -3.96 -21.86
N THR A 179 -1.72 -3.34 -22.92
CA THR A 179 -2.42 -3.16 -24.20
C THR A 179 -3.78 -2.49 -24.07
N SER A 180 -3.88 -1.48 -23.21
CA SER A 180 -5.10 -0.71 -23.00
C SER A 180 -5.39 0.19 -24.19
N THR A 181 -6.66 0.25 -24.61
CA THR A 181 -7.13 1.09 -25.73
C THR A 181 -7.96 2.28 -25.28
N ILE A 182 -8.20 2.39 -23.97
CA ILE A 182 -8.97 3.47 -23.34
C ILE A 182 -8.27 3.98 -22.10
N VAL A 183 -8.27 5.29 -21.91
CA VAL A 183 -7.68 5.97 -20.75
C VAL A 183 -8.73 6.86 -20.10
N LEU A 184 -8.84 6.78 -18.77
CA LEU A 184 -9.62 7.67 -17.96
C LEU A 184 -8.67 8.63 -17.24
N THR A 185 -8.92 9.93 -17.35
CA THR A 185 -8.12 10.98 -16.71
C THR A 185 -8.99 12.15 -16.29
N SER A 186 -8.40 13.18 -15.73
CA SER A 186 -9.06 14.46 -15.47
C SER A 186 -8.32 15.61 -16.15
N ASP A 187 -8.98 16.77 -16.23
CA ASP A 187 -8.34 18.00 -16.69
C ASP A 187 -7.03 18.23 -15.92
N GLU A 188 -7.15 18.39 -14.62
CA GLU A 188 -6.03 18.53 -13.67
C GLU A 188 -6.33 17.75 -12.39
N GLY A 189 -5.32 17.55 -11.56
CA GLY A 189 -5.45 17.17 -10.14
C GLY A 189 -4.98 18.31 -9.26
N LEU A 190 -5.31 18.24 -7.96
CA LEU A 190 -4.78 19.15 -6.96
C LEU A 190 -3.95 18.37 -5.95
N ARG A 191 -2.81 18.93 -5.56
CA ARG A 191 -1.96 18.34 -4.53
C ARG A 191 -1.15 19.39 -3.79
N GLY A 192 -1.46 19.60 -2.52
CA GLY A 192 -0.80 20.61 -1.70
C GLY A 192 -0.99 22.04 -2.25
N GLY A 193 -2.18 22.36 -2.73
CA GLY A 193 -2.53 23.64 -3.33
C GLY A 193 -2.02 23.86 -4.75
N LYS A 194 -1.38 22.86 -5.36
CA LYS A 194 -0.79 22.99 -6.72
C LYS A 194 -1.56 22.13 -7.73
N PRO A 195 -1.89 22.67 -8.92
CA PRO A 195 -2.47 21.89 -9.99
C PRO A 195 -1.43 20.92 -10.59
N ILE A 196 -1.90 19.72 -10.94
CA ILE A 196 -1.14 18.70 -11.65
C ILE A 196 -1.77 18.54 -13.03
N PRO A 197 -1.03 18.71 -14.13
CA PRO A 197 -1.57 18.74 -15.49
C PRO A 197 -1.84 17.32 -16.02
N LEU A 198 -2.85 16.61 -15.50
CA LEU A 198 -3.08 15.20 -15.78
C LEU A 198 -3.39 14.94 -17.25
N LYS A 199 -4.29 15.72 -17.85
CA LYS A 199 -4.61 15.57 -19.28
C LYS A 199 -3.40 15.80 -20.18
N ASN A 200 -2.57 16.79 -19.87
CA ASN A 200 -1.35 17.06 -20.63
C ASN A 200 -0.36 15.90 -20.53
N ASN A 201 -0.19 15.31 -19.34
CA ASN A 201 0.65 14.14 -19.13
C ASN A 201 0.16 12.93 -19.94
N VAL A 202 -1.16 12.75 -20.01
CA VAL A 202 -1.78 11.69 -20.83
C VAL A 202 -1.52 11.97 -22.31
N ASP A 203 -1.73 13.19 -22.80
CA ASP A 203 -1.50 13.53 -24.20
C ASP A 203 -0.05 13.28 -24.63
N GLU A 204 0.92 13.63 -23.79
CA GLU A 204 2.33 13.34 -24.02
C GLU A 204 2.61 11.82 -24.04
N ALA A 205 2.04 11.08 -23.11
CA ALA A 205 2.15 9.61 -23.08
C ALA A 205 1.57 8.95 -24.35
N LEU A 206 0.43 9.45 -24.81
CA LEU A 206 -0.29 8.89 -25.96
C LEU A 206 0.42 9.11 -27.29
N ALA A 207 1.39 10.01 -27.37
CA ALA A 207 2.28 10.10 -28.55
C ALA A 207 3.04 8.77 -28.78
N LYS A 208 3.23 7.97 -27.73
CA LYS A 208 3.86 6.63 -27.77
C LYS A 208 2.87 5.47 -27.74
N CYS A 209 1.56 5.75 -27.69
CA CYS A 209 0.49 4.75 -27.55
C CYS A 209 -0.60 4.92 -28.62
N PRO A 210 -0.31 4.65 -29.90
CA PRO A 210 -1.24 4.91 -31.02
C PRO A 210 -2.50 4.03 -30.99
N ASP A 211 -2.50 2.97 -30.18
CA ASP A 211 -3.65 2.05 -30.07
C ASP A 211 -4.74 2.56 -29.11
N VAL A 212 -4.46 3.60 -28.32
CA VAL A 212 -5.48 4.26 -27.49
C VAL A 212 -6.44 5.06 -28.39
N LYS A 213 -7.71 4.64 -28.40
CA LYS A 213 -8.75 5.23 -29.26
C LYS A 213 -9.65 6.22 -28.53
N THR A 214 -9.74 6.12 -27.21
CA THR A 214 -10.63 6.93 -26.39
C THR A 214 -9.95 7.42 -25.11
N VAL A 215 -10.11 8.70 -24.82
CA VAL A 215 -9.74 9.32 -23.53
C VAL A 215 -11.00 9.93 -22.93
N ILE A 216 -11.42 9.44 -21.78
CA ILE A 216 -12.54 10.00 -21.03
C ILE A 216 -11.97 10.93 -19.94
N VAL A 217 -12.41 12.18 -19.98
CA VAL A 217 -11.87 13.25 -19.12
C VAL A 217 -12.89 13.68 -18.08
N VAL A 218 -12.56 13.53 -16.82
CA VAL A 218 -13.33 14.04 -15.68
C VAL A 218 -12.95 15.51 -15.44
N LYS A 219 -13.91 16.36 -15.24
CA LYS A 219 -13.67 17.76 -14.90
C LYS A 219 -13.47 17.90 -13.40
N ARG A 220 -12.23 18.22 -12.97
CA ARG A 220 -11.90 18.46 -11.55
C ARG A 220 -11.72 19.94 -11.23
N THR A 221 -10.84 20.64 -11.92
CA THR A 221 -10.52 22.04 -11.65
C THR A 221 -11.22 23.01 -12.60
N GLY A 222 -11.53 22.58 -13.81
CA GLY A 222 -11.99 23.43 -14.89
C GLY A 222 -10.86 24.18 -15.58
N GLY A 223 -9.60 23.78 -15.35
CA GLY A 223 -8.43 24.30 -16.04
C GLY A 223 -8.51 24.10 -17.55
N ALA A 224 -7.85 24.98 -18.30
CA ALA A 224 -7.83 24.91 -19.75
C ALA A 224 -6.98 23.72 -20.22
N ILE A 225 -7.59 22.84 -21.00
CA ILE A 225 -6.94 21.68 -21.60
C ILE A 225 -7.24 21.57 -23.09
N ALA A 226 -6.36 20.93 -23.84
CA ALA A 226 -6.65 20.54 -25.21
C ALA A 226 -7.57 19.30 -25.24
N MET A 227 -8.58 19.30 -26.09
CA MET A 227 -9.45 18.15 -26.35
C MET A 227 -9.32 17.75 -27.83
N GLN A 228 -8.78 16.57 -28.07
CA GLN A 228 -8.62 16.04 -29.42
C GLN A 228 -9.97 15.48 -29.92
N SER A 229 -10.51 16.08 -30.98
CA SER A 229 -11.75 15.59 -31.63
C SER A 229 -11.62 14.15 -32.09
N GLY A 230 -12.66 13.36 -31.86
CA GLY A 230 -12.71 11.93 -32.23
C GLY A 230 -12.02 10.98 -31.26
N ARG A 231 -11.23 11.49 -30.31
CA ARG A 231 -10.57 10.70 -29.26
C ARG A 231 -11.07 11.05 -27.87
N ASP A 232 -11.13 12.35 -27.54
CA ASP A 232 -11.35 12.83 -26.18
C ASP A 232 -12.83 13.13 -25.93
N VAL A 233 -13.32 12.71 -24.77
CA VAL A 233 -14.72 12.84 -24.38
C VAL A 233 -14.80 13.37 -22.94
N TRP A 234 -15.60 14.41 -22.70
CA TRP A 234 -15.93 14.82 -21.36
C TRP A 234 -16.85 13.81 -20.68
N TYR A 235 -16.44 13.32 -19.51
CA TYR A 235 -17.24 12.34 -18.74
C TYR A 235 -18.63 12.89 -18.41
N HIS A 236 -18.73 14.11 -17.92
CA HIS A 236 -20.01 14.70 -17.50
C HIS A 236 -20.99 14.83 -18.67
N GLU A 237 -20.51 15.07 -19.89
CA GLU A 237 -21.36 15.10 -21.11
C GLU A 237 -21.76 13.68 -21.55
N ALA A 238 -20.84 12.74 -21.47
CA ALA A 238 -21.10 11.34 -21.83
C ALA A 238 -22.12 10.70 -20.88
N ALA A 239 -22.03 11.01 -19.58
CA ALA A 239 -22.92 10.49 -18.55
C ALA A 239 -24.38 10.90 -18.72
N THR A 240 -24.64 12.10 -19.30
CA THR A 240 -26.02 12.51 -19.61
C THR A 240 -26.70 11.71 -20.73
N LYS A 241 -25.92 10.94 -21.46
CA LYS A 241 -26.37 10.22 -22.68
C LYS A 241 -26.51 8.71 -22.46
N VAL A 242 -26.46 8.26 -21.20
CA VAL A 242 -26.55 6.84 -20.83
C VAL A 242 -27.51 6.66 -19.66
N SER A 243 -27.98 5.43 -19.48
CA SER A 243 -28.83 5.04 -18.34
C SER A 243 -28.01 4.96 -17.04
N ALA A 244 -28.64 5.21 -15.91
CA ALA A 244 -28.13 4.92 -14.57
C ALA A 244 -28.44 3.46 -14.12
N ASP A 245 -28.95 2.63 -15.01
CA ASP A 245 -29.16 1.21 -14.78
C ASP A 245 -28.15 0.39 -15.58
N CYS A 246 -27.38 -0.42 -14.88
CA CYS A 246 -26.38 -1.32 -15.44
C CYS A 246 -26.28 -2.59 -14.58
N PRO A 247 -26.96 -3.67 -14.95
CA PRO A 247 -26.85 -4.93 -14.23
C PRO A 247 -25.41 -5.43 -14.13
N PRO A 248 -24.98 -5.96 -12.98
CA PRO A 248 -23.61 -6.46 -12.82
C PRO A 248 -23.40 -7.74 -13.65
N ALA A 249 -22.29 -7.81 -14.36
CA ALA A 249 -21.90 -8.99 -15.12
C ALA A 249 -21.56 -10.16 -14.18
N GLU A 250 -21.96 -11.37 -14.56
CA GLU A 250 -21.53 -12.58 -13.87
C GLU A 250 -20.04 -12.85 -14.19
N MET A 251 -19.21 -12.92 -13.13
CA MET A 251 -17.77 -13.12 -13.24
C MET A 251 -17.37 -14.41 -12.52
N GLY A 252 -16.48 -15.18 -13.13
CA GLY A 252 -15.82 -16.28 -12.43
C GLY A 252 -14.95 -15.76 -11.29
N ALA A 253 -14.81 -16.55 -10.22
CA ALA A 253 -13.95 -16.18 -9.09
C ALA A 253 -12.49 -15.92 -9.52
N GLU A 254 -12.02 -16.63 -10.53
CA GLU A 254 -10.69 -16.47 -11.12
C GLU A 254 -10.62 -15.52 -12.33
N ASP A 255 -11.72 -14.87 -12.68
CA ASP A 255 -11.67 -13.81 -13.69
C ASP A 255 -10.85 -12.63 -13.17
N PRO A 256 -9.93 -12.06 -13.99
CA PRO A 256 -9.11 -10.92 -13.60
C PRO A 256 -9.93 -9.71 -13.16
N LEU A 257 -9.50 -9.06 -12.07
CA LEU A 257 -10.10 -7.83 -11.56
C LEU A 257 -9.26 -6.61 -11.92
N PHE A 258 -7.97 -6.66 -11.63
CA PHE A 258 -7.07 -5.56 -11.93
C PHE A 258 -5.62 -6.01 -12.15
N ILE A 259 -4.88 -5.13 -12.81
CA ILE A 259 -3.43 -5.18 -12.97
C ILE A 259 -2.85 -3.97 -12.25
N LEU A 260 -1.92 -4.19 -11.33
CA LEU A 260 -1.24 -3.10 -10.63
C LEU A 260 0.27 -3.25 -10.76
N TYR A 261 0.92 -2.21 -11.28
CA TYR A 261 2.34 -2.24 -11.58
C TYR A 261 3.19 -1.89 -10.36
N THR A 262 4.14 -2.77 -10.06
CA THR A 262 5.16 -2.55 -9.03
C THR A 262 6.52 -2.29 -9.66
N SER A 263 7.35 -1.49 -8.98
CA SER A 263 8.77 -1.34 -9.35
C SER A 263 9.49 -2.68 -9.17
N GLY A 264 10.14 -3.16 -10.23
CA GLY A 264 11.00 -4.35 -10.15
C GLY A 264 12.46 -3.97 -9.86
N SER A 265 13.21 -4.87 -9.23
CA SER A 265 14.67 -4.74 -9.08
C SER A 265 15.41 -4.69 -10.43
N THR A 266 14.80 -5.19 -11.49
CA THR A 266 15.35 -5.29 -12.86
C THR A 266 14.96 -4.12 -13.79
N GLY A 267 14.35 -3.05 -13.28
CA GLY A 267 14.03 -1.85 -14.06
C GLY A 267 12.64 -1.82 -14.70
N LYS A 268 12.18 -2.88 -15.36
CA LYS A 268 10.83 -2.89 -15.95
C LYS A 268 9.78 -3.21 -14.88
N PRO A 269 8.71 -2.39 -14.73
CA PRO A 269 7.61 -2.68 -13.80
C PRO A 269 6.97 -4.05 -14.07
N LYS A 270 6.47 -4.69 -13.00
CA LYS A 270 5.72 -5.95 -13.05
C LYS A 270 4.24 -5.66 -12.91
N GLY A 271 3.42 -6.12 -13.84
CA GLY A 271 1.96 -6.06 -13.73
C GLY A 271 1.45 -7.18 -12.83
N VAL A 272 1.22 -6.89 -11.57
CA VAL A 272 0.63 -7.84 -10.61
C VAL A 272 -0.84 -8.04 -10.94
N LEU A 273 -1.24 -9.29 -11.24
CA LEU A 273 -2.61 -9.63 -11.59
C LEU A 273 -3.35 -10.23 -10.38
N HIS A 274 -4.45 -9.59 -10.00
CA HIS A 274 -5.40 -10.12 -9.03
C HIS A 274 -6.73 -10.50 -9.68
N THR A 275 -7.34 -11.58 -9.16
CA THR A 275 -8.64 -12.10 -9.60
C THR A 275 -9.77 -11.73 -8.62
N SER A 276 -11.01 -11.99 -9.00
CA SER A 276 -12.19 -11.39 -8.36
C SER A 276 -12.54 -11.98 -6.98
N GLY A 277 -12.73 -13.28 -6.89
CA GLY A 277 -13.35 -13.91 -5.72
C GLY A 277 -12.45 -13.94 -4.49
N GLY A 278 -11.28 -14.57 -4.59
CA GLY A 278 -10.35 -14.73 -3.48
C GLY A 278 -9.82 -13.40 -2.96
N TYR A 279 -9.49 -12.48 -3.85
CA TYR A 279 -9.02 -11.15 -3.49
C TYR A 279 -10.07 -10.37 -2.69
N LEU A 280 -11.31 -10.28 -3.19
CA LEU A 280 -12.38 -9.54 -2.51
C LEU A 280 -12.68 -10.11 -1.13
N MET A 281 -12.82 -11.42 -1.04
CA MET A 281 -13.08 -12.09 0.22
C MET A 281 -11.98 -11.83 1.24
N TYR A 282 -10.71 -11.94 0.82
CA TYR A 282 -9.56 -11.71 1.68
C TYR A 282 -9.41 -10.25 2.13
N ALA A 283 -9.62 -9.30 1.21
CA ALA A 283 -9.60 -7.88 1.54
C ALA A 283 -10.72 -7.51 2.52
N ALA A 284 -11.93 -8.04 2.33
CA ALA A 284 -13.06 -7.83 3.24
C ALA A 284 -12.80 -8.43 4.63
N MET A 285 -12.27 -9.66 4.69
CA MET A 285 -11.93 -10.34 5.94
C MET A 285 -10.88 -9.57 6.75
N THR A 286 -9.78 -9.22 6.10
CA THR A 286 -8.67 -8.53 6.77
C THR A 286 -9.05 -7.11 7.17
N HIS A 287 -9.79 -6.39 6.35
CA HIS A 287 -10.32 -5.08 6.75
C HIS A 287 -11.19 -5.19 8.02
N GLN A 288 -12.10 -6.13 8.10
CA GLN A 288 -12.95 -6.28 9.28
C GLN A 288 -12.16 -6.66 10.53
N TYR A 289 -11.29 -7.66 10.44
CA TYR A 289 -10.63 -8.21 11.63
C TYR A 289 -9.43 -7.39 12.10
N VAL A 290 -8.60 -6.89 11.16
CA VAL A 290 -7.41 -6.11 11.53
C VAL A 290 -7.80 -4.74 12.09
N PHE A 291 -8.77 -4.08 11.47
CA PHE A 291 -9.24 -2.77 11.92
C PHE A 291 -10.40 -2.85 12.91
N ASP A 292 -10.83 -4.08 13.27
CA ASP A 292 -11.99 -4.30 14.15
C ASP A 292 -13.15 -3.38 13.74
N TYR A 293 -13.43 -3.35 12.44
CA TYR A 293 -14.41 -2.45 11.87
C TYR A 293 -15.84 -2.83 12.29
N HIS A 294 -16.53 -1.92 12.94
CA HIS A 294 -17.92 -2.04 13.34
C HIS A 294 -18.80 -1.06 12.56
N ASP A 295 -20.08 -1.41 12.36
CA ASP A 295 -21.06 -0.53 11.73
C ASP A 295 -21.09 0.84 12.43
N GLY A 296 -21.04 1.90 11.63
CA GLY A 296 -21.02 3.28 12.13
C GLY A 296 -19.61 3.86 12.31
N ASP A 297 -18.56 3.04 12.28
CA ASP A 297 -17.20 3.57 12.25
C ASP A 297 -16.91 4.32 10.96
N ILE A 298 -16.21 5.43 11.07
CA ILE A 298 -15.63 6.13 9.92
C ILE A 298 -14.16 5.70 9.80
N TYR A 299 -13.86 5.06 8.69
CA TYR A 299 -12.56 4.51 8.38
C TYR A 299 -11.81 5.41 7.39
N TRP A 300 -10.57 5.74 7.70
CA TRP A 300 -9.72 6.54 6.82
C TRP A 300 -8.36 5.88 6.62
N CYS A 301 -8.08 5.52 5.38
CA CYS A 301 -6.75 5.16 4.89
C CYS A 301 -6.20 6.31 4.05
N THR A 302 -5.02 6.80 4.37
CA THR A 302 -4.38 7.94 3.69
C THR A 302 -3.63 7.57 2.42
N ALA A 303 -3.67 6.30 2.02
CA ALA A 303 -3.04 5.84 0.78
C ALA A 303 -3.74 6.43 -0.46
N ASP A 304 -3.11 6.24 -1.60
CA ASP A 304 -3.66 6.56 -2.91
C ASP A 304 -4.10 5.26 -3.62
N VAL A 305 -5.16 5.33 -4.40
CA VAL A 305 -5.65 4.18 -5.19
C VAL A 305 -4.67 3.75 -6.29
N GLY A 306 -3.68 4.55 -6.61
CA GLY A 306 -2.55 4.14 -7.45
C GLY A 306 -1.66 3.05 -6.83
N TRP A 307 -1.92 2.68 -5.57
CA TRP A 307 -1.24 1.63 -4.83
C TRP A 307 -2.23 0.56 -4.37
N VAL A 308 -1.71 -0.66 -4.10
CA VAL A 308 -2.56 -1.76 -3.64
C VAL A 308 -3.28 -1.44 -2.33
N THR A 309 -2.69 -0.63 -1.46
CA THR A 309 -3.31 -0.20 -0.21
C THR A 309 -4.61 0.56 -0.47
N GLY A 310 -4.62 1.42 -1.49
CA GLY A 310 -5.84 2.11 -1.91
C GLY A 310 -6.89 1.16 -2.51
N HIS A 311 -6.48 0.18 -3.30
CA HIS A 311 -7.38 -0.85 -3.82
C HIS A 311 -8.03 -1.64 -2.70
N SER A 312 -7.24 -2.26 -1.85
CA SER A 312 -7.71 -3.20 -0.83
C SER A 312 -8.38 -2.51 0.35
N TYR A 313 -7.88 -1.33 0.77
CA TYR A 313 -8.29 -0.69 2.03
C TYR A 313 -8.77 0.76 1.91
N ILE A 314 -9.06 1.24 0.71
CA ILE A 314 -9.92 2.43 0.51
C ILE A 314 -11.22 2.00 -0.20
N VAL A 315 -11.10 1.18 -1.26
CA VAL A 315 -12.24 0.84 -2.12
C VAL A 315 -12.81 -0.53 -1.78
N TYR A 316 -12.12 -1.62 -2.11
CA TYR A 316 -12.73 -2.95 -2.13
C TYR A 316 -13.05 -3.52 -0.75
N GLY A 317 -12.11 -3.56 0.16
CA GLY A 317 -12.32 -4.12 1.50
C GLY A 317 -13.38 -3.36 2.31
N PRO A 318 -13.23 -2.03 2.48
CA PRO A 318 -14.22 -1.24 3.21
C PRO A 318 -15.63 -1.31 2.61
N LEU A 319 -15.77 -1.12 1.29
CA LEU A 319 -17.08 -1.12 0.64
C LEU A 319 -17.72 -2.51 0.63
N ALA A 320 -16.96 -3.59 0.49
CA ALA A 320 -17.48 -4.93 0.67
C ALA A 320 -18.09 -5.15 2.06
N ASN A 321 -17.57 -4.51 3.08
CA ASN A 321 -18.09 -4.56 4.45
C ASN A 321 -19.22 -3.55 4.74
N GLY A 322 -19.66 -2.78 3.73
CA GLY A 322 -20.69 -1.74 3.93
C GLY A 322 -20.22 -0.57 4.78
N ALA A 323 -18.91 -0.31 4.75
CA ALA A 323 -18.28 0.75 5.55
C ALA A 323 -18.51 2.15 4.99
N THR A 324 -18.23 3.15 5.83
CA THR A 324 -17.98 4.53 5.41
C THR A 324 -16.47 4.71 5.31
N THR A 325 -15.96 4.88 4.09
CA THR A 325 -14.53 5.09 3.81
C THR A 325 -14.27 6.54 3.43
N LEU A 326 -13.19 7.12 3.95
CA LEU A 326 -12.79 8.48 3.63
C LEU A 326 -11.70 8.47 2.55
N MET A 327 -11.95 9.18 1.47
CA MET A 327 -10.99 9.46 0.39
C MET A 327 -10.45 10.87 0.54
N PHE A 328 -9.15 11.01 0.68
CA PHE A 328 -8.46 12.28 0.87
C PHE A 328 -7.63 12.65 -0.35
N GLU A 329 -7.95 13.77 -0.98
CA GLU A 329 -7.22 14.27 -2.15
C GLU A 329 -5.91 14.96 -1.77
N GLY A 330 -5.83 15.50 -0.54
CA GLY A 330 -4.75 16.37 -0.08
C GLY A 330 -3.47 15.66 0.35
N VAL A 331 -2.63 16.42 1.02
CA VAL A 331 -1.36 15.97 1.62
C VAL A 331 -1.33 16.32 3.11
N PRO A 332 -0.48 15.65 3.92
CA PRO A 332 -0.50 15.80 5.38
C PRO A 332 -0.10 17.19 5.90
N ASN A 333 0.61 17.97 5.10
CA ASN A 333 1.21 19.24 5.49
C ASN A 333 0.64 20.48 4.76
N TYR A 334 -0.49 20.34 4.07
CA TYR A 334 -1.16 21.46 3.39
C TYR A 334 -2.60 21.62 3.89
N PRO A 335 -3.02 22.85 4.22
CA PRO A 335 -2.27 24.12 4.21
C PRO A 335 -1.27 24.24 5.38
N ASN A 336 -1.34 23.35 6.36
CA ASN A 336 -0.46 23.30 7.53
C ASN A 336 -0.33 21.87 8.07
N THR A 337 0.59 21.65 8.99
CA THR A 337 0.93 20.33 9.55
C THR A 337 -0.11 19.74 10.52
N SER A 338 -1.20 20.47 10.80
CA SER A 338 -2.36 19.93 11.53
C SER A 338 -3.40 19.25 10.63
N ARG A 339 -3.21 19.28 9.30
CA ARG A 339 -4.23 18.88 8.32
C ARG A 339 -4.86 17.51 8.59
N PHE A 340 -4.04 16.49 8.86
CA PHE A 340 -4.58 15.16 9.16
C PHE A 340 -5.46 15.14 10.41
N TRP A 341 -5.03 15.84 11.43
CA TRP A 341 -5.72 15.90 12.73
C TRP A 341 -7.02 16.68 12.64
N GLU A 342 -7.03 17.74 11.85
CA GLU A 342 -8.23 18.52 11.54
C GLU A 342 -9.25 17.69 10.75
N VAL A 343 -8.82 16.87 9.79
CA VAL A 343 -9.69 15.95 9.03
C VAL A 343 -10.30 14.90 9.96
N ILE A 344 -9.52 14.35 10.90
CA ILE A 344 -10.01 13.40 11.90
C ILE A 344 -11.13 14.02 12.74
N ASP A 345 -10.93 15.22 13.24
CA ASP A 345 -11.94 15.92 14.05
C ASP A 345 -13.17 16.32 13.23
N LYS A 346 -12.96 16.81 12.01
CA LYS A 346 -14.02 17.25 11.09
C LYS A 346 -14.99 16.12 10.76
N HIS A 347 -14.45 14.95 10.43
CA HIS A 347 -15.25 13.81 9.99
C HIS A 347 -15.48 12.76 11.07
N LYS A 348 -14.99 12.98 12.29
CA LYS A 348 -15.13 12.04 13.42
C LYS A 348 -14.57 10.66 13.09
N VAL A 349 -13.37 10.64 12.49
CA VAL A 349 -12.68 9.41 12.09
C VAL A 349 -12.42 8.52 13.31
N ASN A 350 -12.77 7.24 13.21
CA ASN A 350 -12.58 6.24 14.25
C ASN A 350 -11.33 5.38 14.04
N ILE A 351 -11.02 5.09 12.79
CA ILE A 351 -9.90 4.23 12.38
C ILE A 351 -9.02 5.01 11.40
N PHE A 352 -7.74 5.17 11.75
CA PHE A 352 -6.78 5.94 10.96
C PHE A 352 -5.59 5.07 10.56
N TYR A 353 -5.41 4.87 9.24
CA TYR A 353 -4.42 3.98 8.66
C TYR A 353 -3.51 4.76 7.71
N THR A 354 -2.21 4.84 8.01
CA THR A 354 -1.27 5.69 7.28
C THR A 354 0.13 5.08 7.18
N ALA A 355 1.01 5.72 6.42
CA ALA A 355 2.38 5.24 6.21
C ALA A 355 3.35 5.80 7.27
N PRO A 356 4.36 5.02 7.72
CA PRO A 356 5.42 5.47 8.62
C PRO A 356 6.14 6.74 8.14
N THR A 357 6.33 6.90 6.83
CA THR A 357 6.91 8.13 6.25
C THR A 357 6.08 9.38 6.60
N ALA A 358 4.75 9.31 6.52
CA ALA A 358 3.88 10.42 6.92
C ALA A 358 3.98 10.69 8.43
N ILE A 359 4.02 9.63 9.25
CA ILE A 359 4.17 9.73 10.70
C ILE A 359 5.48 10.43 11.05
N ARG A 360 6.62 10.00 10.48
CA ARG A 360 7.93 10.62 10.72
C ARG A 360 7.98 12.09 10.28
N ALA A 361 7.40 12.40 9.13
CA ALA A 361 7.33 13.79 8.65
C ALA A 361 6.55 14.68 9.62
N LEU A 362 5.42 14.20 10.15
CA LEU A 362 4.61 14.95 11.11
C LEU A 362 5.23 14.99 12.52
N MET A 363 5.89 13.92 12.94
CA MET A 363 6.65 13.87 14.19
C MET A 363 7.76 14.92 14.23
N ARG A 364 8.43 15.17 13.10
CA ARG A 364 9.45 16.22 12.97
C ARG A 364 8.92 17.63 13.27
N GLU A 365 7.65 17.88 13.02
CA GLU A 365 6.99 19.16 13.28
C GLU A 365 6.59 19.34 14.77
N GLY A 366 6.85 18.31 15.59
CA GLY A 366 6.55 18.32 17.03
C GLY A 366 5.09 18.08 17.34
N GLU A 367 4.73 18.26 18.61
CA GLU A 367 3.38 17.96 19.12
C GLU A 367 2.38 19.13 19.02
N ALA A 368 2.85 20.36 18.84
CA ALA A 368 1.99 21.53 18.84
C ALA A 368 0.88 21.47 17.77
N PRO A 369 1.14 21.04 16.51
CA PRO A 369 0.09 20.86 15.51
C PRO A 369 -0.96 19.83 15.92
N VAL A 370 -0.55 18.76 16.59
CA VAL A 370 -1.45 17.69 17.07
C VAL A 370 -2.35 18.17 18.20
N LYS A 371 -1.77 18.90 19.16
CA LYS A 371 -2.48 19.41 20.36
C LYS A 371 -3.57 20.45 20.04
N ARG A 372 -3.61 20.99 18.82
CA ARG A 372 -4.70 21.89 18.37
C ARG A 372 -6.01 21.15 18.11
N THR A 373 -6.00 19.83 18.10
CA THR A 373 -7.14 18.99 17.77
C THR A 373 -7.44 18.01 18.89
N SER A 374 -8.68 17.57 18.96
CA SER A 374 -9.15 16.65 20.00
C SER A 374 -8.81 15.19 19.68
N ARG A 375 -9.03 14.76 18.43
CA ARG A 375 -8.93 13.36 17.96
C ARG A 375 -9.69 12.35 18.83
N ALA A 376 -10.66 12.83 19.61
CA ALA A 376 -11.40 12.02 20.59
C ALA A 376 -12.19 10.88 19.94
N SER A 377 -12.53 11.01 18.65
CA SER A 377 -13.23 9.97 17.87
C SER A 377 -12.33 8.77 17.53
N LEU A 378 -11.00 8.94 17.48
CA LEU A 378 -10.08 7.84 17.19
C LEU A 378 -10.20 6.74 18.21
N ARG A 379 -10.23 5.50 17.74
CA ARG A 379 -10.18 4.29 18.54
C ARG A 379 -9.09 3.33 18.13
N LEU A 380 -8.63 3.37 16.86
CA LEU A 380 -7.60 2.50 16.33
C LEU A 380 -6.70 3.24 15.35
N LEU A 381 -5.42 2.97 15.41
CA LEU A 381 -4.38 3.45 14.51
C LEU A 381 -3.78 2.28 13.74
N GLY A 382 -3.31 2.53 12.52
CA GLY A 382 -2.62 1.52 11.73
C GLY A 382 -1.48 2.09 10.92
N THR A 383 -0.51 1.24 10.58
CA THR A 383 0.65 1.57 9.75
C THR A 383 0.83 0.60 8.60
N VAL A 384 1.33 1.10 7.47
CA VAL A 384 1.47 0.33 6.23
C VAL A 384 2.59 0.85 5.33
N GLY A 385 3.16 -0.06 4.56
CA GLY A 385 3.98 0.24 3.38
C GLY A 385 5.48 0.12 3.60
N GLU A 386 5.94 0.26 4.81
CA GLU A 386 7.34 0.08 5.21
C GLU A 386 7.42 -0.27 6.70
N PRO A 387 8.54 -0.84 7.19
CA PRO A 387 8.75 -1.00 8.62
C PRO A 387 8.72 0.35 9.34
N ILE A 388 8.07 0.38 10.50
CA ILE A 388 8.09 1.55 11.38
C ILE A 388 9.10 1.36 12.50
N ASN A 389 9.95 2.35 12.72
CA ASN A 389 10.87 2.31 13.85
C ASN A 389 10.14 2.53 15.19
N PRO A 390 10.64 1.95 16.30
CA PRO A 390 9.98 2.00 17.60
C PRO A 390 9.66 3.41 18.09
N GLU A 391 10.52 4.40 17.84
CA GLU A 391 10.32 5.78 18.28
C GLU A 391 9.13 6.43 17.58
N ALA A 392 9.01 6.29 16.27
CA ALA A 392 7.87 6.80 15.50
C ALA A 392 6.59 6.05 15.87
N TRP A 393 6.68 4.74 16.10
CA TRP A 393 5.55 3.94 16.59
C TRP A 393 5.06 4.43 17.96
N LEU A 394 5.98 4.67 18.92
CA LEU A 394 5.65 5.16 20.27
C LEU A 394 5.09 6.58 20.22
N TRP A 395 5.64 7.45 19.37
CA TRP A 395 5.08 8.78 19.16
C TRP A 395 3.65 8.71 18.59
N TYR A 396 3.44 7.86 17.62
CA TYR A 396 2.12 7.63 17.03
C TYR A 396 1.11 7.13 18.06
N TYR A 397 1.51 6.14 18.86
CA TYR A 397 0.69 5.58 19.94
C TYR A 397 0.38 6.61 21.03
N ARG A 398 1.41 7.31 21.54
CA ARG A 398 1.28 8.22 22.67
C ARG A 398 0.65 9.56 22.29
N THR A 399 1.13 10.16 21.20
CA THR A 399 0.77 11.54 20.82
C THR A 399 -0.50 11.58 19.97
N ILE A 400 -0.63 10.70 18.99
CA ILE A 400 -1.83 10.68 18.13
C ILE A 400 -2.95 9.88 18.79
N GLY A 401 -2.63 8.72 19.30
CA GLY A 401 -3.58 7.80 19.93
C GLY A 401 -3.88 8.07 21.40
N ASP A 402 -3.24 9.08 22.02
CA ASP A 402 -3.36 9.41 23.46
C ASP A 402 -3.17 8.18 24.37
N SER A 403 -2.30 7.24 23.98
CA SER A 403 -2.04 5.95 24.64
C SER A 403 -3.30 5.07 24.86
N ARG A 404 -4.41 5.36 24.16
CA ARG A 404 -5.69 4.62 24.26
C ARG A 404 -6.05 3.85 22.99
N CYS A 405 -5.46 4.23 21.85
CA CYS A 405 -5.70 3.59 20.58
C CYS A 405 -4.61 2.54 20.30
N PRO A 406 -4.93 1.25 20.17
CA PRO A 406 -3.95 0.27 19.72
C PRO A 406 -3.46 0.62 18.30
N VAL A 407 -2.21 0.23 18.01
CA VAL A 407 -1.58 0.41 16.71
C VAL A 407 -1.47 -0.94 16.02
N VAL A 408 -2.13 -1.12 14.90
CA VAL A 408 -1.96 -2.29 14.04
C VAL A 408 -0.87 -1.97 13.01
N ASP A 409 0.31 -2.54 13.21
CA ASP A 409 1.44 -2.45 12.28
C ASP A 409 1.36 -3.61 11.31
N THR A 410 1.05 -3.32 10.04
CA THR A 410 0.68 -4.34 9.06
C THR A 410 1.81 -4.61 8.08
N TRP A 411 2.14 -5.88 7.89
CA TRP A 411 3.01 -6.31 6.81
C TRP A 411 2.24 -7.05 5.73
N TRP A 412 2.43 -6.61 4.50
CA TRP A 412 1.90 -7.21 3.28
C TRP A 412 2.49 -6.52 2.03
N GLN A 413 2.13 -7.00 0.86
CA GLN A 413 2.70 -6.57 -0.41
C GLN A 413 1.58 -6.40 -1.45
N THR A 414 1.87 -5.75 -2.58
CA THR A 414 0.97 -5.73 -3.74
C THR A 414 0.62 -7.13 -4.17
N GLU A 415 1.60 -8.01 -4.15
CA GLU A 415 1.52 -9.43 -4.51
C GLU A 415 0.60 -10.22 -3.58
N THR A 416 0.44 -9.80 -2.35
CA THR A 416 -0.38 -10.56 -1.38
C THR A 416 -1.85 -10.17 -1.37
N GLY A 417 -2.20 -9.05 -1.99
CA GLY A 417 -3.58 -8.55 -2.12
C GLY A 417 -4.22 -8.04 -0.82
N GLY A 418 -3.69 -8.43 0.32
CA GLY A 418 -4.13 -8.01 1.65
C GLY A 418 -3.11 -8.30 2.73
N ILE A 419 -3.43 -7.91 3.95
CA ILE A 419 -2.56 -7.99 5.13
C ILE A 419 -2.30 -9.45 5.51
N LEU A 420 -1.03 -9.80 5.74
CA LEU A 420 -0.61 -11.15 6.10
C LEU A 420 -0.13 -11.28 7.55
N ILE A 421 0.60 -10.29 8.06
CA ILE A 421 1.10 -10.28 9.44
C ILE A 421 0.71 -8.95 10.07
N SER A 422 0.01 -9.01 11.18
CA SER A 422 -0.50 -7.84 11.89
C SER A 422 -0.99 -8.21 13.28
N PRO A 423 -0.90 -7.33 14.28
CA PRO A 423 -1.68 -7.52 15.49
C PRO A 423 -3.18 -7.45 15.20
N LEU A 424 -3.96 -8.16 15.99
CA LEU A 424 -5.40 -7.98 16.11
C LEU A 424 -5.68 -7.24 17.43
N PRO A 425 -6.44 -6.13 17.41
CA PRO A 425 -6.48 -5.18 18.53
C PRO A 425 -7.05 -5.77 19.83
N GLY A 426 -7.89 -6.81 19.75
CA GLY A 426 -8.43 -7.52 20.91
C GLY A 426 -7.63 -8.75 21.36
N ALA A 427 -6.67 -9.21 20.57
CA ALA A 427 -5.99 -10.49 20.76
C ALA A 427 -4.50 -10.37 21.06
N THR A 428 -3.80 -9.38 20.49
CA THR A 428 -2.34 -9.33 20.45
C THR A 428 -1.78 -8.22 21.30
N ASP A 429 -0.94 -8.56 22.28
CA ASP A 429 -0.13 -7.56 22.98
C ASP A 429 0.86 -6.94 21.99
N LEU A 430 1.11 -5.63 22.08
CA LEU A 430 1.87 -4.91 21.08
C LEU A 430 3.33 -4.76 21.50
N LYS A 431 4.23 -4.89 20.52
CA LYS A 431 5.64 -4.53 20.64
C LYS A 431 5.94 -3.44 19.61
N PRO A 432 6.41 -2.24 20.02
CA PRO A 432 6.67 -1.14 19.09
C PRO A 432 7.58 -1.51 17.93
N GLY A 433 7.08 -1.40 16.70
CA GLY A 433 7.80 -1.73 15.46
C GLY A 433 7.70 -3.19 15.01
N SER A 434 6.95 -4.03 15.73
CA SER A 434 6.68 -5.42 15.29
C SER A 434 5.37 -5.54 14.54
N ALA A 435 5.39 -6.25 13.40
CA ALA A 435 4.17 -6.69 12.72
C ALA A 435 3.43 -7.82 13.47
N THR A 436 4.04 -8.38 14.48
CA THR A 436 3.55 -9.32 15.50
C THR A 436 3.23 -10.74 15.01
N LYS A 437 1.98 -11.06 14.74
CA LYS A 437 1.53 -12.46 14.50
C LYS A 437 0.93 -12.62 13.11
N PRO A 438 1.05 -13.82 12.49
CA PRO A 438 0.41 -14.09 11.21
C PRO A 438 -1.11 -14.09 11.31
N LEU A 439 -1.78 -13.65 10.26
CA LEU A 439 -3.22 -13.77 10.11
C LEU A 439 -3.63 -15.19 9.69
N PHE A 440 -4.92 -15.43 9.65
CA PHE A 440 -5.50 -16.74 9.37
C PHE A 440 -5.09 -17.31 8.01
N GLY A 441 -4.66 -18.56 8.00
CA GLY A 441 -4.19 -19.27 6.82
C GLY A 441 -2.78 -18.89 6.34
N ILE A 442 -2.12 -17.96 7.02
CA ILE A 442 -0.78 -17.52 6.66
C ILE A 442 0.24 -18.31 7.49
N VAL A 443 1.17 -18.98 6.80
CA VAL A 443 2.19 -19.85 7.41
C VAL A 443 3.58 -19.29 7.07
N PRO A 444 4.04 -18.24 7.78
CA PRO A 444 5.35 -17.67 7.56
C PRO A 444 6.44 -18.55 8.17
N GLN A 445 7.61 -18.58 7.50
CA GLN A 445 8.82 -19.19 8.01
C GLN A 445 10.05 -18.36 7.67
N LEU A 446 11.10 -18.53 8.46
CA LEU A 446 12.41 -17.98 8.17
C LEU A 446 13.27 -19.08 7.51
N VAL A 447 14.00 -18.69 6.48
CA VAL A 447 15.00 -19.59 5.86
C VAL A 447 16.35 -18.90 5.83
N ASP A 448 17.40 -19.70 5.89
CA ASP A 448 18.78 -19.27 5.66
C ASP A 448 19.05 -19.06 4.15
N ALA A 449 20.30 -18.78 3.79
CA ALA A 449 20.70 -18.56 2.41
C ALA A 449 20.50 -19.80 1.50
N ASP A 450 20.56 -20.99 2.09
CA ASP A 450 20.38 -22.24 1.37
C ASP A 450 18.91 -22.70 1.31
N GLY A 451 18.00 -21.93 1.89
CA GLY A 451 16.56 -22.21 1.92
C GLY A 451 16.13 -23.20 3.01
N LYS A 452 17.03 -23.51 3.97
CA LYS A 452 16.70 -24.34 5.13
C LYS A 452 15.92 -23.53 6.16
N ILE A 453 14.84 -24.11 6.69
CA ILE A 453 14.02 -23.50 7.74
C ILE A 453 14.86 -23.31 9.01
N VAL A 454 14.77 -22.12 9.56
CA VAL A 454 15.39 -21.75 10.84
C VAL A 454 14.32 -21.67 11.92
N GLU A 455 14.46 -22.51 12.92
CA GLU A 455 13.49 -22.60 14.04
C GLU A 455 13.81 -21.64 15.18
N GLY A 456 12.82 -21.39 16.04
CA GLY A 456 12.94 -20.55 17.23
C GLY A 456 13.16 -19.06 16.96
N ALA A 457 13.78 -18.38 17.91
CA ALA A 457 14.18 -16.98 17.76
C ALA A 457 15.36 -16.89 16.78
N ALA A 458 15.16 -16.23 15.65
CA ALA A 458 16.13 -16.18 14.57
C ALA A 458 15.86 -15.03 13.59
N SER A 459 16.84 -14.75 12.75
CA SER A 459 16.71 -13.88 11.59
C SER A 459 16.95 -14.67 10.30
N GLY A 460 16.26 -14.28 9.23
CA GLY A 460 16.40 -14.96 7.94
C GLY A 460 15.57 -14.29 6.84
N ASN A 461 15.49 -14.96 5.72
CA ASN A 461 14.61 -14.55 4.63
C ASN A 461 13.19 -15.03 4.93
N LEU A 462 12.21 -14.15 4.77
CA LEU A 462 10.81 -14.49 5.00
C LEU A 462 10.23 -15.22 3.80
N VAL A 463 9.69 -16.40 4.05
CA VAL A 463 8.94 -17.20 3.08
C VAL A 463 7.58 -17.57 3.63
N LEU A 464 6.64 -17.88 2.73
CA LEU A 464 5.33 -18.43 3.09
C LEU A 464 5.26 -19.88 2.59
N LEU A 465 4.66 -20.76 3.39
CA LEU A 465 4.59 -22.19 3.10
C LEU A 465 3.29 -22.62 2.43
N ASP A 466 2.26 -21.78 2.44
CA ASP A 466 0.98 -22.08 1.80
C ASP A 466 0.34 -20.83 1.18
N SER A 467 -0.54 -21.05 0.21
CA SER A 467 -1.32 -20.04 -0.50
C SER A 467 -2.49 -19.52 0.33
N TRP A 468 -2.92 -18.32 0.03
CA TRP A 468 -4.10 -17.66 0.60
C TRP A 468 -4.97 -17.07 -0.52
N PRO A 469 -6.26 -16.83 -0.28
CA PRO A 469 -7.17 -16.41 -1.35
C PRO A 469 -6.80 -15.11 -2.06
N GLY A 470 -6.18 -14.15 -1.33
CA GLY A 470 -5.75 -12.85 -1.85
C GLY A 470 -4.42 -12.84 -2.61
N GLN A 471 -3.73 -14.00 -2.73
CA GLN A 471 -2.45 -14.09 -3.43
C GLN A 471 -2.60 -13.73 -4.91
N MET A 472 -1.65 -12.96 -5.46
CA MET A 472 -1.59 -12.71 -6.89
C MET A 472 -1.56 -14.00 -7.70
N ARG A 473 -2.13 -13.98 -8.91
CA ARG A 473 -2.18 -15.16 -9.75
C ARG A 473 -0.99 -15.28 -10.69
N THR A 474 -0.48 -14.16 -11.14
CA THR A 474 0.67 -14.11 -12.07
C THR A 474 1.18 -12.68 -12.24
N VAL A 475 2.29 -12.53 -12.94
CA VAL A 475 2.67 -11.28 -13.61
C VAL A 475 1.99 -11.26 -14.97
N TYR A 476 1.22 -10.21 -15.24
CA TYR A 476 0.45 -10.07 -16.48
C TYR A 476 1.36 -10.18 -17.70
N GLY A 477 1.00 -11.08 -18.62
CA GLY A 477 1.75 -11.33 -19.85
C GLY A 477 3.11 -12.04 -19.66
N ASP A 478 3.52 -12.36 -18.41
CA ASP A 478 4.85 -12.94 -18.15
C ASP A 478 4.82 -13.89 -16.94
N HIS A 479 4.19 -15.04 -17.10
CA HIS A 479 4.09 -16.05 -16.03
C HIS A 479 5.46 -16.61 -15.61
N GLN A 480 6.41 -16.68 -16.55
CA GLN A 480 7.77 -17.15 -16.22
C GLN A 480 8.45 -16.18 -15.24
N ARG A 481 8.29 -14.89 -15.41
CA ARG A 481 8.81 -13.88 -14.47
C ARG A 481 8.19 -14.01 -13.07
N PHE A 482 6.93 -14.42 -12.99
CA PHE A 482 6.28 -14.73 -11.71
C PHE A 482 6.96 -15.91 -11.01
N ILE A 483 7.19 -17.00 -11.75
CA ILE A 483 7.90 -18.20 -11.25
C ILE A 483 9.32 -17.81 -10.79
N ASP A 484 10.07 -17.16 -11.66
CA ASP A 484 11.47 -16.81 -11.40
C ASP A 484 11.63 -15.86 -10.19
N THR A 485 10.69 -14.93 -10.00
CA THR A 485 10.76 -13.95 -8.92
C THR A 485 10.42 -14.53 -7.55
N TYR A 486 9.39 -15.40 -7.47
CA TYR A 486 8.80 -15.75 -6.18
C TYR A 486 8.95 -17.21 -5.79
N PHE A 487 9.27 -18.14 -6.73
CA PHE A 487 9.28 -19.58 -6.46
C PHE A 487 10.57 -20.30 -6.85
N LYS A 488 11.45 -19.65 -7.61
CA LYS A 488 12.70 -20.27 -8.08
C LYS A 488 13.76 -20.32 -6.99
N THR A 489 13.88 -19.27 -6.17
CA THR A 489 14.91 -19.16 -5.14
C THR A 489 14.75 -20.23 -4.07
N TYR A 490 13.50 -20.43 -3.60
CA TYR A 490 13.18 -21.43 -2.57
C TYR A 490 12.04 -22.30 -3.07
N ARG A 491 12.39 -23.46 -3.64
CA ARG A 491 11.42 -24.37 -4.26
C ARG A 491 10.31 -24.77 -3.29
N GLY A 492 9.05 -24.68 -3.73
CA GLY A 492 7.87 -25.01 -2.93
C GLY A 492 7.52 -23.99 -1.84
N LYS A 493 8.15 -22.81 -1.87
CA LYS A 493 7.90 -21.72 -0.92
C LYS A 493 7.70 -20.41 -1.70
N TYR A 494 6.78 -19.57 -1.24
CA TYR A 494 6.67 -18.22 -1.77
C TYR A 494 7.73 -17.34 -1.11
N PHE A 495 8.65 -16.81 -1.91
CA PHE A 495 9.71 -15.92 -1.44
C PHE A 495 9.22 -14.47 -1.47
N THR A 496 9.13 -13.86 -0.30
CA THR A 496 8.62 -12.49 -0.17
C THR A 496 9.58 -11.41 -0.63
N GLY A 497 10.88 -11.73 -0.68
CA GLY A 497 11.94 -10.76 -0.91
C GLY A 497 12.22 -9.85 0.30
N ASP A 498 11.62 -10.14 1.45
CA ASP A 498 11.84 -9.42 2.70
C ASP A 498 12.68 -10.24 3.68
N GLY A 499 13.57 -9.55 4.38
CA GLY A 499 14.24 -10.07 5.57
C GLY A 499 13.35 -9.91 6.78
N CYS A 500 13.46 -10.84 7.71
CA CYS A 500 12.63 -10.83 8.92
C CYS A 500 13.36 -11.45 10.10
N ARG A 501 13.01 -11.01 11.30
CA ARG A 501 13.41 -11.62 12.57
C ARG A 501 12.17 -12.11 13.30
N ARG A 502 12.26 -13.27 13.91
CA ARG A 502 11.29 -13.80 14.86
C ARG A 502 11.94 -13.79 16.25
N ASP A 503 11.26 -13.22 17.24
CA ASP A 503 11.76 -13.19 18.61
C ASP A 503 11.32 -14.43 19.42
N GLU A 504 11.73 -14.49 20.70
CA GLU A 504 11.45 -15.61 21.60
C GLU A 504 9.96 -15.81 21.88
N ASP A 505 9.15 -14.74 21.81
CA ASP A 505 7.70 -14.77 21.94
C ASP A 505 6.97 -15.11 20.63
N GLY A 506 7.73 -15.35 19.56
CA GLY A 506 7.21 -15.65 18.22
C GLY A 506 6.60 -14.43 17.53
N TYR A 507 7.09 -13.23 17.84
CA TYR A 507 6.72 -11.99 17.14
C TYR A 507 7.60 -11.78 15.93
N TRP A 508 6.98 -11.32 14.82
CA TRP A 508 7.62 -11.12 13.54
C TRP A 508 8.00 -9.66 13.34
N TRP A 509 9.26 -9.42 12.98
CA TRP A 509 9.85 -8.12 12.78
C TRP A 509 10.42 -8.03 11.37
N ILE A 510 9.85 -7.18 10.54
CA ILE A 510 10.35 -6.98 9.17
C ILE A 510 11.62 -6.11 9.25
N THR A 511 12.72 -6.63 8.73
CA THR A 511 14.03 -5.96 8.79
C THR A 511 14.40 -5.21 7.51
N GLY A 512 13.55 -5.30 6.48
CA GLY A 512 13.72 -4.64 5.20
C GLY A 512 13.77 -5.60 4.03
N ARG A 513 14.04 -5.07 2.83
CA ARG A 513 14.19 -5.90 1.62
C ARG A 513 15.49 -6.71 1.68
N VAL A 514 15.44 -7.94 1.14
CA VAL A 514 16.64 -8.79 1.06
C VAL A 514 17.73 -8.15 0.19
N ASP A 515 17.33 -7.41 -0.84
CA ASP A 515 18.24 -6.64 -1.72
C ASP A 515 18.84 -5.41 -0.98
N ASP A 516 18.27 -4.98 0.13
CA ASP A 516 18.72 -3.89 0.99
C ASP A 516 19.54 -4.38 2.21
N VAL A 517 19.83 -5.67 2.30
CA VAL A 517 20.73 -6.22 3.32
C VAL A 517 22.17 -5.92 2.93
N ILE A 518 22.94 -5.40 3.89
CA ILE A 518 24.36 -5.10 3.72
C ILE A 518 25.18 -6.23 4.32
N ASN A 519 26.18 -6.69 3.58
CA ASN A 519 27.10 -7.74 4.04
C ASN A 519 28.43 -7.14 4.49
N VAL A 520 28.52 -6.78 5.78
CA VAL A 520 29.71 -6.16 6.36
C VAL A 520 30.57 -7.22 7.03
N SER A 521 31.77 -7.45 6.52
CA SER A 521 32.73 -8.43 7.09
C SER A 521 32.12 -9.81 7.32
N GLY A 522 31.24 -10.27 6.41
CA GLY A 522 30.56 -11.55 6.55
C GLY A 522 29.30 -11.54 7.43
N HIS A 523 28.95 -10.41 8.02
CA HIS A 523 27.73 -10.25 8.82
C HIS A 523 26.64 -9.58 8.01
N ARG A 524 25.46 -10.16 8.00
CA ARG A 524 24.28 -9.60 7.33
C ARG A 524 23.58 -8.60 8.25
N LEU A 525 23.55 -7.33 7.83
CA LEU A 525 22.87 -6.24 8.55
C LEU A 525 21.70 -5.74 7.71
N GLY A 526 20.52 -5.66 8.32
CA GLY A 526 19.37 -5.00 7.70
C GLY A 526 19.56 -3.48 7.69
N THR A 527 19.32 -2.84 6.55
CA THR A 527 19.39 -1.36 6.47
C THR A 527 18.44 -0.71 7.45
N ALA A 528 17.24 -1.27 7.62
CA ALA A 528 16.22 -0.74 8.53
C ALA A 528 16.68 -0.72 10.01
N GLU A 529 17.51 -1.65 10.43
CA GLU A 529 18.04 -1.70 11.79
C GLU A 529 18.99 -0.53 12.05
N VAL A 530 19.88 -0.24 11.10
CA VAL A 530 20.82 0.90 11.20
C VAL A 530 20.06 2.22 11.07
N GLU A 531 19.08 2.30 10.17
CA GLU A 531 18.19 3.46 10.01
C GLU A 531 17.42 3.77 11.30
N SER A 532 16.87 2.74 11.95
CA SER A 532 16.16 2.89 13.23
C SER A 532 17.07 3.42 14.33
N ALA A 533 18.30 2.91 14.44
CA ALA A 533 19.25 3.41 15.41
C ALA A 533 19.62 4.89 15.16
N LEU A 534 19.81 5.29 13.90
CA LEU A 534 20.07 6.69 13.55
C LEU A 534 18.89 7.61 13.91
N VAL A 535 17.65 7.18 13.59
CA VAL A 535 16.43 7.98 13.88
C VAL A 535 16.14 8.06 15.38
N ALA A 536 16.60 7.11 16.17
CA ALA A 536 16.51 7.19 17.64
C ALA A 536 17.37 8.32 18.25
N HIS A 537 18.30 8.89 17.49
CA HIS A 537 19.11 10.02 17.94
C HIS A 537 18.27 11.32 17.90
N PRO A 538 18.26 12.16 18.99
CA PRO A 538 17.38 13.32 19.10
C PRO A 538 17.49 14.37 17.98
N LYS A 539 18.64 14.41 17.30
CA LYS A 539 18.89 15.38 16.21
C LYS A 539 18.52 14.87 14.81
N VAL A 540 18.14 13.59 14.69
CA VAL A 540 17.87 12.96 13.38
C VAL A 540 16.37 12.88 13.11
N ALA A 541 15.93 13.39 11.96
CA ALA A 541 14.55 13.32 11.50
C ALA A 541 14.29 12.06 10.66
N GLU A 542 15.19 11.76 9.75
CA GLU A 542 15.13 10.59 8.85
C GLU A 542 16.53 10.08 8.52
N ALA A 543 16.61 8.79 8.23
CA ALA A 543 17.81 8.17 7.71
C ALA A 543 17.47 7.14 6.64
N ALA A 544 18.35 7.01 5.66
CA ALA A 544 18.35 5.90 4.70
C ALA A 544 19.77 5.35 4.59
N VAL A 545 19.87 4.03 4.61
CA VAL A 545 21.15 3.33 4.64
C VAL A 545 21.26 2.42 3.42
N VAL A 546 22.44 2.41 2.81
CA VAL A 546 22.77 1.51 1.69
C VAL A 546 24.16 0.91 1.88
N GLY A 547 24.36 -0.25 1.30
CA GLY A 547 25.71 -0.81 1.14
C GLY A 547 26.43 -0.18 -0.04
N TYR A 548 27.74 -0.01 0.09
CA TYR A 548 28.63 0.38 -1.01
C TYR A 548 29.89 -0.51 -1.00
N PRO A 549 30.58 -0.69 -2.14
CA PRO A 549 31.81 -1.50 -2.18
C PRO A 549 32.89 -0.95 -1.24
N HIS A 550 33.47 -1.83 -0.42
CA HIS A 550 34.51 -1.46 0.54
C HIS A 550 35.64 -2.52 0.50
N ASP A 551 36.89 -2.08 0.25
CA ASP A 551 38.04 -2.94 -0.02
C ASP A 551 38.33 -3.97 1.07
N ILE A 552 38.07 -3.63 2.34
CA ILE A 552 38.39 -4.51 3.49
C ILE A 552 37.17 -5.30 3.96
N LYS A 553 35.98 -4.67 3.94
CA LYS A 553 34.76 -5.22 4.55
C LYS A 553 33.85 -5.96 3.55
N GLY A 554 34.20 -5.92 2.26
CA GLY A 554 33.33 -6.33 1.17
C GLY A 554 32.28 -5.28 0.87
N GLN A 555 31.43 -4.97 1.85
CA GLN A 555 30.53 -3.80 1.81
C GLN A 555 30.73 -2.92 3.04
N GLY A 556 30.74 -1.60 2.82
CA GLY A 556 30.65 -0.58 3.85
C GLY A 556 29.21 -0.07 3.99
N ILE A 557 28.96 0.65 5.06
CA ILE A 557 27.67 1.25 5.39
C ILE A 557 27.70 2.73 5.07
N TYR A 558 26.87 3.14 4.11
CA TYR A 558 26.67 4.56 3.74
C TYR A 558 25.31 5.02 4.24
N ALA A 559 25.28 5.99 5.13
CA ALA A 559 24.06 6.54 5.72
C ALA A 559 23.80 7.96 5.20
N PHE A 560 22.62 8.17 4.66
CA PHE A 560 22.08 9.49 4.32
C PHE A 560 21.15 9.94 5.45
N VAL A 561 21.41 11.10 6.03
CA VAL A 561 20.75 11.57 7.25
C VAL A 561 20.13 12.95 7.04
N THR A 562 18.83 13.07 7.32
CA THR A 562 18.13 14.35 7.42
C THR A 562 17.99 14.73 8.88
N LEU A 563 18.40 15.94 9.22
CA LEU A 563 18.35 16.44 10.59
C LEU A 563 17.01 17.09 10.93
N ASN A 564 16.71 17.16 12.22
CA ASN A 564 15.57 17.92 12.72
C ASN A 564 15.71 19.41 12.42
N ALA A 565 14.59 20.12 12.37
CA ALA A 565 14.55 21.56 12.13
C ALA A 565 15.39 22.30 13.19
N GLY A 566 16.29 23.18 12.73
CA GLY A 566 17.19 23.95 13.60
C GLY A 566 18.55 23.30 13.85
N GLU A 567 18.72 22.01 13.56
CA GLU A 567 20.02 21.34 13.67
C GLU A 567 20.89 21.61 12.43
N GLN A 568 22.21 21.68 12.65
CA GLN A 568 23.17 21.97 11.57
C GLN A 568 24.10 20.77 11.33
N PRO A 569 24.39 20.43 10.08
CA PRO A 569 25.35 19.39 9.75
C PRO A 569 26.78 19.79 10.17
N SER A 570 27.50 18.83 10.75
CA SER A 570 28.90 19.00 11.11
C SER A 570 29.62 17.65 11.16
N ASP A 571 30.96 17.66 11.00
CA ASP A 571 31.75 16.44 11.16
C ASP A 571 31.69 15.89 12.59
N ALA A 572 31.56 16.77 13.60
CA ALA A 572 31.39 16.38 14.98
C ALA A 572 30.08 15.58 15.16
N LEU A 573 28.99 16.07 14.59
CA LEU A 573 27.70 15.37 14.63
C LEU A 573 27.74 14.04 13.84
N ALA A 574 28.43 14.01 12.70
CA ALA A 574 28.61 12.77 11.94
C ALA A 574 29.33 11.69 12.78
N ASN A 575 30.40 12.10 13.51
CA ASN A 575 31.10 11.19 14.41
C ASN A 575 30.25 10.78 15.62
N GLU A 576 29.48 11.71 16.21
CA GLU A 576 28.50 11.41 17.26
C GLU A 576 27.50 10.33 16.82
N LEU A 577 26.91 10.48 15.64
CA LEU A 577 25.97 9.51 15.06
C LEU A 577 26.61 8.14 14.78
N LYS A 578 27.85 8.12 14.29
CA LYS A 578 28.59 6.86 14.10
C LYS A 578 28.82 6.11 15.42
N GLN A 579 29.18 6.82 16.48
CA GLN A 579 29.35 6.22 17.82
C GLN A 579 28.00 5.80 18.40
N TRP A 580 26.97 6.61 18.19
CA TRP A 580 25.61 6.27 18.62
C TRP A 580 25.14 4.92 18.03
N VAL A 581 25.24 4.72 16.71
CA VAL A 581 24.88 3.44 16.09
C VAL A 581 25.74 2.29 16.60
N SER A 582 27.03 2.53 16.80
CA SER A 582 27.94 1.52 17.38
C SER A 582 27.52 1.09 18.78
N HIS A 583 27.00 2.02 19.58
CA HIS A 583 26.49 1.76 20.95
C HIS A 583 25.13 1.05 20.90
N GLU A 584 24.19 1.54 20.08
CA GLU A 584 22.83 1.02 20.02
C GLU A 584 22.73 -0.39 19.41
N ILE A 585 23.59 -0.71 18.44
CA ILE A 585 23.60 -2.02 17.76
C ILE A 585 24.89 -2.78 18.02
N SER A 586 25.98 -2.32 17.40
CA SER A 586 27.31 -2.92 17.55
C SER A 586 28.36 -2.15 16.72
N PRO A 587 29.66 -2.32 16.98
CA PRO A 587 30.72 -1.74 16.16
C PRO A 587 30.67 -2.13 14.68
N ILE A 588 30.12 -3.29 14.33
CA ILE A 588 29.98 -3.78 12.96
C ILE A 588 28.94 -2.97 12.19
N ALA A 589 27.91 -2.49 12.86
CA ALA A 589 26.82 -1.70 12.28
C ALA A 589 27.18 -0.20 12.14
N ARG A 590 28.35 0.22 12.61
CA ARG A 590 28.81 1.60 12.57
C ARG A 590 28.93 2.07 11.12
N PRO A 591 28.22 3.15 10.72
CA PRO A 591 28.33 3.71 9.38
C PRO A 591 29.76 4.17 9.07
N ASP A 592 30.26 3.80 7.89
CA ASP A 592 31.56 4.26 7.39
C ASP A 592 31.43 5.71 6.93
N VAL A 593 30.35 6.00 6.22
CA VAL A 593 30.04 7.33 5.69
C VAL A 593 28.70 7.80 6.23
N ILE A 594 28.64 9.06 6.70
CA ILE A 594 27.40 9.79 6.93
C ILE A 594 27.40 11.01 6.01
N GLN A 595 26.35 11.10 5.19
CA GLN A 595 26.06 12.27 4.36
C GLN A 595 24.80 12.95 4.85
N PHE A 596 24.90 14.18 5.28
CA PHE A 596 23.71 14.98 5.61
C PHE A 596 23.02 15.44 4.33
N ALA A 597 21.71 15.36 4.31
CA ALA A 597 20.88 15.71 3.18
C ALA A 597 19.64 16.49 3.64
N PRO A 598 19.20 17.51 2.89
CA PRO A 598 17.98 18.25 3.21
C PRO A 598 16.73 17.39 3.09
N GLY A 599 16.79 16.31 2.33
CA GLY A 599 15.74 15.32 2.16
C GLY A 599 16.27 14.04 1.52
N LEU A 600 15.45 13.00 1.49
CA LEU A 600 15.76 11.71 0.87
C LEU A 600 14.98 11.55 -0.44
N PRO A 601 15.53 10.86 -1.47
CA PRO A 601 14.83 10.60 -2.71
C PRO A 601 13.69 9.62 -2.43
N LYS A 602 12.47 10.10 -2.58
CA LYS A 602 11.26 9.33 -2.30
C LYS A 602 10.40 9.24 -3.55
N THR A 603 9.70 8.13 -3.67
CA THR A 603 8.55 8.08 -4.55
C THR A 603 7.48 9.05 -4.03
N ARG A 604 6.52 9.38 -4.87
CA ARG A 604 5.38 10.22 -4.46
C ARG A 604 4.47 9.57 -3.42
N SER A 605 4.61 8.27 -3.19
CA SER A 605 3.99 7.56 -2.06
C SER A 605 4.79 7.68 -0.75
N GLY A 606 5.94 8.36 -0.78
CA GLY A 606 6.81 8.52 0.37
C GLY A 606 7.86 7.40 0.55
N LYS A 607 7.86 6.36 -0.28
CA LYS A 607 8.83 5.28 -0.20
C LYS A 607 10.22 5.75 -0.64
N ILE A 608 11.23 5.52 0.18
CA ILE A 608 12.63 5.86 -0.12
C ILE A 608 13.13 5.03 -1.31
N MET A 609 13.72 5.69 -2.28
CA MET A 609 14.29 5.07 -3.47
C MET A 609 15.75 4.67 -3.23
N ARG A 610 15.98 3.64 -2.41
CA ARG A 610 17.32 3.17 -2.02
C ARG A 610 18.21 2.83 -3.21
N ARG A 611 17.64 2.42 -4.33
CA ARG A 611 18.39 2.16 -5.57
C ARG A 611 19.18 3.39 -6.02
N ILE A 612 18.57 4.57 -5.95
CA ILE A 612 19.26 5.85 -6.31
C ILE A 612 20.35 6.13 -5.28
N LEU A 613 20.06 6.00 -3.99
CA LEU A 613 21.04 6.21 -2.92
C LEU A 613 22.23 5.24 -3.02
N ARG A 614 21.97 3.98 -3.39
CA ARG A 614 23.01 2.99 -3.61
C ARG A 614 23.95 3.40 -4.75
N LYS A 615 23.41 3.85 -5.88
CA LYS A 615 24.19 4.35 -7.00
C LYS A 615 25.05 5.56 -6.62
N ILE A 616 24.49 6.47 -5.83
CA ILE A 616 25.25 7.63 -5.30
C ILE A 616 26.35 7.15 -4.35
N GLY A 617 26.07 6.21 -3.45
CA GLY A 617 27.06 5.66 -2.52
C GLY A 617 28.16 4.85 -3.21
N GLU A 618 27.87 4.23 -4.35
CA GLU A 618 28.83 3.52 -5.21
C GLU A 618 29.65 4.45 -6.10
N GLY A 619 29.30 5.76 -6.16
CA GLY A 619 29.92 6.72 -7.07
C GLY A 619 29.46 6.61 -8.53
N ASP A 620 28.46 5.76 -8.83
CA ASP A 620 27.89 5.60 -10.18
C ASP A 620 26.74 6.59 -10.41
N ILE A 621 27.09 7.86 -10.54
CA ILE A 621 26.14 8.96 -10.73
C ILE A 621 25.67 9.13 -12.17
N SER A 622 26.29 8.45 -13.13
CA SER A 622 25.99 8.56 -14.56
C SER A 622 24.73 7.79 -14.96
N ASN A 623 24.33 6.78 -14.17
CA ASN A 623 23.17 5.94 -14.44
C ASN A 623 22.36 5.66 -13.17
N LEU A 624 21.56 6.64 -12.77
CA LEU A 624 20.68 6.53 -11.60
C LEU A 624 19.43 5.67 -11.86
N GLY A 625 19.26 5.21 -13.11
CA GLY A 625 18.10 4.42 -13.55
C GLY A 625 16.80 5.23 -13.58
N ASP A 626 15.66 4.55 -13.47
CA ASP A 626 14.34 5.20 -13.56
C ASP A 626 14.09 6.17 -12.39
N THR A 627 14.06 7.46 -12.69
CA THR A 627 13.76 8.55 -11.74
C THR A 627 12.34 9.12 -11.91
N THR A 628 11.55 8.55 -12.81
CA THR A 628 10.23 9.07 -13.20
C THR A 628 9.20 9.06 -12.08
N THR A 629 9.43 8.25 -11.04
CA THR A 629 8.53 8.11 -9.88
C THR A 629 8.93 9.00 -8.70
N LEU A 630 10.00 9.81 -8.82
CA LEU A 630 10.43 10.73 -7.78
C LEU A 630 9.38 11.80 -7.47
N ALA A 631 9.18 12.05 -6.19
CA ALA A 631 8.33 13.14 -5.70
C ALA A 631 8.97 14.50 -6.00
N ASP A 632 10.27 14.60 -5.76
CA ASP A 632 11.07 15.81 -6.00
C ASP A 632 12.45 15.42 -6.59
N PRO A 633 12.64 15.63 -7.89
CA PRO A 633 13.91 15.34 -8.55
C PRO A 633 15.09 16.21 -8.07
N SER A 634 14.84 17.40 -7.50
CA SER A 634 15.91 18.31 -7.04
C SER A 634 16.71 17.72 -5.87
N VAL A 635 16.09 16.89 -5.05
CA VAL A 635 16.75 16.17 -3.94
C VAL A 635 17.90 15.30 -4.44
N VAL A 636 17.76 14.69 -5.61
CA VAL A 636 18.81 13.85 -6.19
C VAL A 636 20.01 14.69 -6.63
N ALA A 637 19.78 15.87 -7.21
CA ALA A 637 20.84 16.77 -7.60
C ALA A 637 21.68 17.22 -6.39
N ASP A 638 21.02 17.54 -5.28
CA ASP A 638 21.69 17.91 -4.03
C ASP A 638 22.51 16.74 -3.44
N LEU A 639 21.96 15.54 -3.47
CA LEU A 639 22.65 14.34 -3.00
C LEU A 639 23.89 14.02 -3.83
N VAL A 640 23.79 14.12 -5.15
CA VAL A 640 24.93 13.91 -6.08
C VAL A 640 26.01 14.96 -5.87
N LYS A 641 25.63 16.24 -5.73
CA LYS A 641 26.57 17.35 -5.50
C LYS A 641 27.36 17.18 -4.21
N ASN A 642 26.75 16.61 -3.17
CA ASN A 642 27.34 16.44 -1.85
C ASN A 642 27.83 15.00 -1.60
N ALA A 643 27.84 14.15 -2.62
CA ALA A 643 28.37 12.80 -2.51
C ALA A 643 29.84 12.84 -2.11
N ARG A 644 30.20 12.06 -1.10
CA ARG A 644 31.61 11.89 -0.73
C ARG A 644 32.24 10.87 -1.68
N ALA A 645 33.28 11.29 -2.41
CA ALA A 645 34.08 10.42 -3.26
C ALA A 645 34.81 9.35 -2.45
#